data_ff4eb9b1c0ebaf2b71cae0bc8b3520be
#
_entry.id   ff4eb9b1c0ebaf2b71cae0bc8b3520be
#
_cell.length_a   1.000
_cell.length_b   1.000
_cell.length_c   1.000
_cell.angle_alpha   90.00
_cell.angle_beta   90.00
_cell.angle_gamma   90.00
#
_symmetry.space_group_name_H-M   'P 1'
#
loop_
_entity.id
_entity.type
_entity.pdbx_description
1 polymer ?
#
loop_
_entity_poly.entity_id
_entity_poly.type
_entity_poly.pdbx_seq_one_letter_code
_entity_poly.pdbx_strand_id
1 'polypeptide(L)'
;MKSSFEWMQDYVTIDKSRTPQEFADVLTIAGIPVEQVEYWGEDIQNVITGKITKIVPHPNADKLVICTLNMGDKELTIVTGATNVREGQIVPVAVHGAHLPGGVKIKKSKLRGETSEGMLCSAHELGLDDSLLLPEERSGIWILPEDTPVGVDAVAQTGLRDVVYEYELTPNRADCFSMVGLSREFAVLSRQEAKLPQVEVQEGSEKIDGKLKVTIDDSELCARYAARMLYNVKVGKSPFWMQQRLRKAGVRPINNVVDVTNYVMIEFGIPLHAYDYDKLAGHELIARRAKKGEKITTLDQVERQLTENMLVIADAEKASCVAGVMGGFDSEVTEETTTVVLECASFKGSSIRKTGRALGLRSEASARFERGLDSEGCVHSLNRAAQLLQQMGACEVAAGVIDEYVRPQEVRRIDFTAQRVNDFLGTDISEENMISILATLGFTTEKHDKVLTAVVPTWRIDCTEMPDIAEEVARIYGYENIQSTRPLSNISEGQEGFEHAVREHISSVLSRSGLNETVTFSFMSVDSLKKLLFKEDDAHYQAVPILNPITEEFPLMRTTLLPSLMDVLVRNQAVKNDRVAIYEIASTYRPKSLPVTELVDENREITGLLYGNRTQASWPYKAEGFDFYDVKGLMEAVLTSLGIHAQLRVSDYAPLHPGKAAEYVVGDTVLCRFGELHPQCVDNYDVAGPVYVFEMYLKDLLPLINLIPDYHKVGKFPALTRDLAVLVPVSAKHADLLNIIREKGGQYLEGVHLFDVYSGEQVPRGFVSLAFALTFRSAEGTLSDADIQQPVTDILEELQEKAGAKLR
;
A
#
# COMPACT_ATOMS: atom_id res chain seq x y z
N MET A 1 12.29 -10.45 3.99
CA MET A 1 13.16 -11.44 4.64
C MET A 1 14.42 -10.77 5.11
N LYS A 2 14.94 -11.16 6.31
CA LYS A 2 16.24 -10.65 6.79
C LYS A 2 17.33 -11.69 6.64
N SER A 3 18.55 -11.30 6.23
CA SER A 3 19.73 -12.15 6.19
C SER A 3 20.93 -11.48 6.83
N SER A 4 21.66 -12.26 7.64
CA SER A 4 22.92 -11.86 8.24
C SER A 4 24.06 -12.02 7.23
N PHE A 5 24.87 -10.97 7.07
CA PHE A 5 26.04 -10.98 6.20
C PHE A 5 27.14 -11.94 6.72
N GLU A 6 27.26 -12.04 8.04
CA GLU A 6 28.14 -13.01 8.70
C GLU A 6 27.69 -14.46 8.38
N TRP A 7 26.38 -14.76 8.45
CA TRP A 7 25.86 -16.07 8.14
C TRP A 7 26.04 -16.45 6.66
N MET A 8 25.88 -15.49 5.74
CA MET A 8 26.14 -15.72 4.30
C MET A 8 27.58 -16.15 4.03
N GLN A 9 28.55 -15.74 4.85
CA GLN A 9 29.96 -16.13 4.71
C GLN A 9 30.21 -17.63 4.90
N ASP A 10 29.29 -18.38 5.51
CA ASP A 10 29.37 -19.84 5.58
C ASP A 10 29.25 -20.47 4.19
N TYR A 11 28.59 -19.82 3.25
CA TYR A 11 28.27 -20.34 1.93
C TYR A 11 29.05 -19.70 0.78
N VAL A 12 29.52 -18.46 0.96
CA VAL A 12 30.20 -17.69 -0.09
C VAL A 12 31.30 -16.82 0.51
N THR A 13 32.42 -16.69 -0.19
CA THR A 13 33.51 -15.80 0.22
C THR A 13 33.16 -14.38 -0.17
N ILE A 14 33.14 -13.47 0.80
CA ILE A 14 32.85 -12.06 0.57
C ILE A 14 34.13 -11.29 0.24
N ASP A 15 34.11 -10.56 -0.86
CA ASP A 15 35.18 -9.65 -1.23
C ASP A 15 35.16 -8.41 -0.32
N LYS A 16 36.12 -8.33 0.61
CA LYS A 16 36.25 -7.23 1.55
C LYS A 16 36.63 -5.88 0.92
N SER A 17 36.91 -5.81 -0.38
CA SER A 17 37.14 -4.55 -1.08
C SER A 17 35.86 -3.78 -1.38
N ARG A 18 34.71 -4.44 -1.34
CA ARG A 18 33.40 -3.82 -1.53
C ARG A 18 32.69 -3.60 -0.19
N THR A 19 31.96 -2.49 -0.10
CA THR A 19 31.13 -2.18 1.04
C THR A 19 29.84 -3.01 1.05
N PRO A 20 29.20 -3.24 2.19
CA PRO A 20 27.87 -3.87 2.23
C PRO A 20 26.82 -3.19 1.35
N GLN A 21 26.87 -1.85 1.23
CA GLN A 21 25.95 -1.11 0.37
C GLN A 21 26.18 -1.43 -1.12
N GLU A 22 27.42 -1.49 -1.59
CA GLU A 22 27.74 -1.86 -2.98
C GLU A 22 27.24 -3.28 -3.33
N PHE A 23 27.27 -4.21 -2.36
CA PHE A 23 26.68 -5.54 -2.56
C PHE A 23 25.15 -5.49 -2.63
N ALA A 24 24.50 -4.68 -1.79
CA ALA A 24 23.06 -4.47 -1.83
C ALA A 24 22.60 -3.88 -3.17
N ASP A 25 23.37 -2.92 -3.71
CA ASP A 25 23.10 -2.29 -5.01
C ASP A 25 23.20 -3.31 -6.16
N VAL A 26 24.23 -4.15 -6.15
CA VAL A 26 24.42 -5.20 -7.17
C VAL A 26 23.30 -6.25 -7.13
N LEU A 27 22.88 -6.69 -5.92
CA LEU A 27 21.75 -7.60 -5.76
C LEU A 27 20.45 -6.99 -6.26
N THR A 28 20.21 -5.72 -5.94
CA THR A 28 19.01 -4.99 -6.36
C THR A 28 18.94 -4.87 -7.88
N ILE A 29 20.03 -4.49 -8.54
CA ILE A 29 20.10 -4.40 -10.01
C ILE A 29 19.88 -5.76 -10.66
N ALA A 30 20.35 -6.85 -10.03
CA ALA A 30 20.16 -8.20 -10.52
C ALA A 30 18.78 -8.82 -10.19
N GLY A 31 17.82 -8.01 -9.72
CA GLY A 31 16.44 -8.42 -9.49
C GLY A 31 16.17 -9.02 -8.09
N ILE A 32 17.08 -8.82 -7.12
CA ILE A 32 16.91 -9.19 -5.71
C ILE A 32 16.91 -7.91 -4.87
N PRO A 33 15.77 -7.19 -4.76
CA PRO A 33 15.72 -5.89 -4.10
C PRO A 33 16.10 -5.97 -2.63
N VAL A 34 17.11 -5.18 -2.24
CA VAL A 34 17.48 -4.92 -0.84
C VAL A 34 16.82 -3.61 -0.43
N GLU A 35 15.83 -3.68 0.45
CA GLU A 35 15.07 -2.52 0.93
C GLU A 35 15.86 -1.74 1.98
N GLN A 36 16.54 -2.46 2.88
CA GLN A 36 17.29 -1.84 3.96
C GLN A 36 18.61 -2.59 4.23
N VAL A 37 19.66 -1.82 4.54
CA VAL A 37 20.93 -2.32 5.06
C VAL A 37 21.09 -1.84 6.50
N GLU A 38 20.97 -2.75 7.46
CA GLU A 38 21.07 -2.47 8.89
C GLU A 38 22.48 -2.79 9.37
N TYR A 39 23.16 -1.81 9.99
CA TYR A 39 24.49 -1.99 10.60
C TYR A 39 24.31 -2.22 12.11
N TRP A 40 24.22 -3.47 12.52
CA TRP A 40 24.04 -3.83 13.92
C TRP A 40 25.30 -3.55 14.73
N GLY A 41 25.14 -2.91 15.90
CA GLY A 41 26.22 -2.65 16.86
C GLY A 41 27.28 -1.63 16.41
N GLU A 42 27.08 -0.91 15.29
CA GLU A 42 28.02 0.10 14.80
C GLU A 42 28.10 1.31 15.74
N ASP A 43 26.97 1.70 16.33
CA ASP A 43 26.84 2.81 17.28
C ASP A 43 27.24 2.45 18.72
N ILE A 44 27.55 1.17 18.99
CA ILE A 44 27.93 0.68 20.30
C ILE A 44 29.46 0.67 20.44
N GLN A 45 29.97 1.39 21.44
CA GLN A 45 31.41 1.50 21.71
C GLN A 45 31.70 1.31 23.19
N ASN A 46 32.87 0.73 23.50
CA ASN A 46 33.38 0.54 24.87
C ASN A 46 32.42 -0.26 25.78
N VAL A 47 31.77 -1.27 25.22
CA VAL A 47 31.06 -2.30 25.99
C VAL A 47 31.90 -3.57 26.00
N ILE A 48 32.29 -4.02 27.18
CA ILE A 48 33.27 -5.07 27.40
C ILE A 48 32.64 -6.20 28.24
N THR A 49 33.03 -7.42 28.03
CA THR A 49 32.56 -8.57 28.84
C THR A 49 33.23 -8.54 30.22
N GLY A 50 32.46 -8.68 31.29
CA GLY A 50 32.92 -8.69 32.66
C GLY A 50 32.34 -9.84 33.46
N LYS A 51 33.14 -10.48 34.35
CA LYS A 51 32.68 -11.53 35.25
C LYS A 51 32.39 -10.96 36.62
N ILE A 52 31.17 -11.14 37.14
CA ILE A 52 30.79 -10.74 38.50
C ILE A 52 31.52 -11.63 39.52
N THR A 53 32.40 -11.04 40.30
CA THR A 53 33.17 -11.79 41.32
C THR A 53 32.60 -11.66 42.72
N LYS A 54 31.91 -10.54 43.02
CA LYS A 54 31.32 -10.30 44.35
C LYS A 54 30.11 -9.39 44.25
N ILE A 55 29.09 -9.66 45.06
CA ILE A 55 27.88 -8.85 45.17
C ILE A 55 27.67 -8.48 46.66
N VAL A 56 27.49 -7.17 46.95
CA VAL A 56 27.14 -6.73 48.31
C VAL A 56 25.93 -5.78 48.28
N PRO A 57 25.05 -5.82 49.30
CA PRO A 57 23.93 -4.87 49.38
C PRO A 57 24.42 -3.45 49.42
N HIS A 58 23.65 -2.52 48.83
CA HIS A 58 24.00 -1.09 48.86
C HIS A 58 23.73 -0.50 50.26
N PRO A 59 24.68 0.22 50.89
CA PRO A 59 24.53 0.68 52.27
C PRO A 59 23.36 1.68 52.46
N ASN A 60 23.03 2.45 51.44
CA ASN A 60 22.03 3.53 51.51
C ASN A 60 20.80 3.31 50.59
N ALA A 61 20.53 2.08 50.11
CA ALA A 61 19.43 1.83 49.23
C ALA A 61 19.03 0.34 49.17
N ASP A 62 17.80 0.03 49.59
CA ASP A 62 17.27 -1.36 49.72
C ASP A 62 17.14 -2.12 48.38
N LYS A 63 17.02 -1.42 47.26
CA LYS A 63 16.83 -2.00 45.93
C LYS A 63 18.08 -2.02 45.04
N LEU A 64 19.22 -1.59 45.58
CA LEU A 64 20.48 -1.54 44.84
C LEU A 64 21.47 -2.54 45.41
N VAL A 65 22.32 -3.03 44.54
CA VAL A 65 23.47 -3.86 44.89
C VAL A 65 24.75 -3.30 44.28
N ILE A 66 25.90 -3.57 44.89
CA ILE A 66 27.19 -3.21 44.40
C ILE A 66 27.86 -4.48 43.92
N CYS A 67 28.19 -4.51 42.64
CA CYS A 67 28.87 -5.61 41.99
C CYS A 67 30.35 -5.28 41.78
N THR A 68 31.25 -6.18 42.18
CA THR A 68 32.65 -6.15 41.77
C THR A 68 32.79 -7.06 40.55
N LEU A 69 33.43 -6.58 39.49
CA LEU A 69 33.59 -7.28 38.24
C LEU A 69 35.06 -7.41 37.86
N ASN A 70 35.46 -8.61 37.49
CA ASN A 70 36.72 -8.86 36.80
C ASN A 70 36.55 -8.51 35.31
N MET A 71 37.37 -7.55 34.82
CA MET A 71 37.37 -7.10 33.42
C MET A 71 38.55 -7.66 32.61
N GLY A 72 39.22 -8.68 33.11
CA GLY A 72 40.44 -9.24 32.56
C GLY A 72 41.72 -8.62 33.10
N ASP A 73 41.96 -7.35 32.86
CA ASP A 73 43.13 -6.59 33.27
C ASP A 73 42.94 -5.78 34.55
N LYS A 74 41.74 -5.57 34.99
CA LYS A 74 41.36 -4.74 36.15
C LYS A 74 40.02 -5.19 36.76
N GLU A 75 39.78 -4.72 37.98
CA GLU A 75 38.45 -4.82 38.60
C GLU A 75 37.73 -3.48 38.52
N LEU A 76 36.39 -3.57 38.34
CA LEU A 76 35.48 -2.42 38.36
C LEU A 76 34.37 -2.63 39.37
N THR A 77 33.95 -1.52 39.99
CA THR A 77 32.79 -1.48 40.87
C THR A 77 31.60 -0.85 40.16
N ILE A 78 30.49 -1.53 40.13
CA ILE A 78 29.27 -1.05 39.45
C ILE A 78 28.08 -1.21 40.39
N VAL A 79 27.26 -0.16 40.52
CA VAL A 79 26.02 -0.16 41.27
C VAL A 79 24.88 -0.44 40.30
N THR A 80 24.05 -1.44 40.62
CA THR A 80 22.90 -1.82 39.76
C THR A 80 21.66 -2.08 40.61
N GLY A 81 20.48 -1.85 39.97
CA GLY A 81 19.15 -2.22 40.49
C GLY A 81 18.60 -3.53 39.90
N ALA A 82 19.39 -4.22 39.10
CA ALA A 82 18.95 -5.48 38.48
C ALA A 82 18.84 -6.59 39.52
N THR A 83 17.79 -7.35 39.46
CA THR A 83 17.47 -8.43 40.42
C THR A 83 18.00 -9.79 39.98
N ASN A 84 18.47 -9.94 38.73
CA ASN A 84 18.93 -11.19 38.16
C ASN A 84 20.46 -11.37 38.23
N VAL A 85 21.20 -10.51 38.92
CA VAL A 85 22.65 -10.60 39.08
C VAL A 85 23.05 -11.67 40.10
N ARG A 86 24.07 -12.48 39.76
CA ARG A 86 24.68 -13.48 40.66
C ARG A 86 26.18 -13.54 40.46
N GLU A 87 26.91 -13.93 41.52
CA GLU A 87 28.35 -14.17 41.43
C GLU A 87 28.65 -15.30 40.42
N GLY A 88 29.68 -15.14 39.66
CA GLY A 88 30.11 -16.08 38.60
C GLY A 88 29.57 -15.76 37.21
N GLN A 89 28.51 -14.97 37.07
CA GLN A 89 27.93 -14.61 35.77
C GLN A 89 28.87 -13.71 34.94
N ILE A 90 28.85 -13.91 33.63
CA ILE A 90 29.53 -13.05 32.66
C ILE A 90 28.44 -12.19 32.00
N VAL A 91 28.68 -10.87 31.94
CA VAL A 91 27.71 -9.86 31.52
C VAL A 91 28.36 -8.79 30.65
N PRO A 92 27.61 -8.10 29.77
CA PRO A 92 28.08 -6.94 29.04
C PRO A 92 28.16 -5.72 29.99
N VAL A 93 29.29 -5.03 29.96
CA VAL A 93 29.61 -3.89 30.83
C VAL A 93 29.94 -2.67 29.97
N ALA A 94 29.10 -1.67 30.01
CA ALA A 94 29.40 -0.36 29.45
C ALA A 94 30.32 0.43 30.41
N VAL A 95 31.60 0.55 30.05
CA VAL A 95 32.57 1.26 30.86
C VAL A 95 32.47 2.76 30.66
N HIS A 96 33.20 3.54 31.49
CA HIS A 96 33.27 5.00 31.33
C HIS A 96 33.68 5.39 29.91
N GLY A 97 32.88 6.26 29.24
CA GLY A 97 33.08 6.68 27.85
C GLY A 97 32.37 5.75 26.83
N ALA A 98 31.58 4.74 27.26
CA ALA A 98 30.80 3.91 26.37
C ALA A 98 29.68 4.72 25.72
N HIS A 99 29.37 4.33 24.47
CA HIS A 99 28.22 4.81 23.70
C HIS A 99 27.28 3.64 23.52
N LEU A 100 26.00 3.87 23.74
CA LEU A 100 24.90 2.89 23.55
C LEU A 100 23.90 3.44 22.55
N PRO A 101 23.02 2.58 21.98
CA PRO A 101 21.97 2.98 21.06
C PRO A 101 21.14 4.15 21.59
N GLY A 102 20.62 4.99 20.69
CA GLY A 102 19.88 6.20 21.04
C GLY A 102 20.76 7.34 21.58
N GLY A 103 22.09 7.28 21.41
CA GLY A 103 23.02 8.34 21.77
C GLY A 103 23.37 8.42 23.28
N VAL A 104 23.04 7.37 24.04
CA VAL A 104 23.30 7.29 25.48
C VAL A 104 24.82 7.17 25.74
N LYS A 105 25.37 8.05 26.61
CA LYS A 105 26.77 8.05 26.97
C LYS A 105 26.96 7.69 28.45
N ILE A 106 27.73 6.65 28.70
CA ILE A 106 28.00 6.17 30.08
C ILE A 106 29.19 6.91 30.69
N LYS A 107 28.99 7.41 31.90
CA LYS A 107 30.00 8.11 32.68
C LYS A 107 30.09 7.51 34.06
N LYS A 108 31.33 7.57 34.66
CA LYS A 108 31.51 7.29 36.06
C LYS A 108 30.62 8.23 36.87
N SER A 109 29.80 7.70 37.76
CA SER A 109 28.83 8.46 38.53
C SER A 109 28.78 8.00 39.99
N LYS A 110 28.14 8.78 40.87
CA LYS A 110 27.82 8.37 42.24
C LYS A 110 26.33 8.11 42.36
N LEU A 111 25.97 6.91 42.76
CA LEU A 111 24.59 6.49 43.00
C LEU A 111 24.40 6.36 44.52
N ARG A 112 23.61 7.24 45.12
CA ARG A 112 23.33 7.32 46.56
C ARG A 112 24.56 7.22 47.45
N GLY A 113 25.67 7.86 47.03
CA GLY A 113 26.91 7.94 47.76
C GLY A 113 28.03 6.98 47.31
N GLU A 114 27.64 5.84 46.69
CA GLU A 114 28.60 4.85 46.17
C GLU A 114 28.98 5.11 44.72
N THR A 115 30.24 4.86 44.39
CA THR A 115 30.77 5.11 43.04
C THR A 115 30.44 3.94 42.10
N SER A 116 29.82 4.23 40.97
CA SER A 116 29.65 3.30 39.85
C SER A 116 30.56 3.71 38.69
N GLU A 117 31.41 2.79 38.24
CA GLU A 117 32.43 3.06 37.20
C GLU A 117 31.94 2.71 35.79
N GLY A 118 30.68 2.31 35.66
CA GLY A 118 30.02 1.92 34.41
C GLY A 118 28.59 1.50 34.68
N MET A 119 28.05 0.73 33.73
CA MET A 119 26.70 0.18 33.77
C MET A 119 26.70 -1.26 33.26
N LEU A 120 25.97 -2.16 33.93
CA LEU A 120 25.66 -3.48 33.39
C LEU A 120 24.54 -3.33 32.39
N CYS A 121 24.65 -3.97 31.21
CA CYS A 121 23.72 -3.78 30.13
C CYS A 121 22.70 -4.95 30.02
N SER A 122 21.47 -4.62 29.80
CA SER A 122 20.44 -5.54 29.29
C SER A 122 20.61 -5.75 27.78
N ALA A 123 19.94 -6.74 27.22
CA ALA A 123 19.91 -6.96 25.77
C ALA A 123 19.20 -5.80 25.04
N HIS A 124 18.16 -5.24 25.65
CA HIS A 124 17.44 -4.06 25.13
C HIS A 124 18.34 -2.81 25.05
N GLU A 125 19.15 -2.54 26.08
CA GLU A 125 20.10 -1.42 26.07
C GLU A 125 21.20 -1.56 25.01
N LEU A 126 21.43 -2.79 24.53
CA LEU A 126 22.32 -3.08 23.39
C LEU A 126 21.58 -3.14 22.05
N GLY A 127 20.34 -2.64 21.98
CA GLY A 127 19.60 -2.44 20.74
C GLY A 127 18.77 -3.64 20.26
N LEU A 128 18.63 -4.70 21.07
CA LEU A 128 17.74 -5.82 20.70
C LEU A 128 16.30 -5.48 21.04
N ASP A 129 15.39 -5.78 20.10
CA ASP A 129 13.95 -5.63 20.29
C ASP A 129 13.41 -6.68 21.26
N ASP A 130 12.52 -6.29 22.17
CA ASP A 130 11.92 -7.18 23.18
C ASP A 130 11.18 -8.37 22.57
N SER A 131 10.66 -8.23 21.34
CA SER A 131 10.00 -9.33 20.61
C SER A 131 10.94 -10.47 20.25
N LEU A 132 12.24 -10.20 20.14
CA LEU A 132 13.29 -11.17 19.80
C LEU A 132 13.96 -11.79 21.04
N LEU A 133 13.60 -11.33 22.26
CA LEU A 133 14.22 -11.79 23.51
C LEU A 133 13.46 -12.98 24.11
N LEU A 134 14.22 -13.86 24.74
CA LEU A 134 13.67 -14.89 25.64
C LEU A 134 12.99 -14.21 26.84
N PRO A 135 11.96 -14.85 27.45
CA PRO A 135 11.24 -14.27 28.59
C PRO A 135 12.16 -13.80 29.71
N GLU A 136 13.21 -14.55 30.02
CA GLU A 136 14.20 -14.22 31.07
C GLU A 136 15.17 -13.09 30.66
N GLU A 137 15.32 -12.79 29.37
CA GLU A 137 16.20 -11.71 28.89
C GLU A 137 15.48 -10.35 28.79
N ARG A 138 14.14 -10.34 28.84
CA ARG A 138 13.33 -9.10 28.75
C ARG A 138 13.44 -8.23 29.98
N SER A 139 13.86 -8.79 31.11
CA SER A 139 14.01 -8.04 32.34
C SER A 139 15.37 -8.29 32.99
N GLY A 140 16.06 -7.23 33.40
CA GLY A 140 17.36 -7.31 34.01
C GLY A 140 18.53 -7.28 33.04
N ILE A 141 19.68 -7.73 33.50
CA ILE A 141 20.92 -7.71 32.73
C ILE A 141 21.01 -8.91 31.79
N TRP A 142 21.63 -8.72 30.65
CA TRP A 142 21.89 -9.83 29.72
C TRP A 142 23.00 -10.72 30.26
N ILE A 143 22.68 -11.98 30.49
CA ILE A 143 23.61 -12.97 31.00
C ILE A 143 24.19 -13.76 29.82
N LEU A 144 25.51 -13.72 29.66
CA LEU A 144 26.21 -14.39 28.56
C LEU A 144 26.59 -15.83 28.96
N PRO A 145 26.89 -16.71 27.97
CA PRO A 145 27.38 -18.07 28.22
C PRO A 145 28.61 -18.07 29.15
N GLU A 146 28.73 -19.14 29.96
CA GLU A 146 29.81 -19.25 30.96
C GLU A 146 31.23 -19.34 30.36
N ASP A 147 31.34 -19.78 29.12
CA ASP A 147 32.58 -19.92 28.35
C ASP A 147 32.96 -18.62 27.59
N THR A 148 32.16 -17.56 27.71
CA THR A 148 32.44 -16.26 27.06
C THR A 148 33.76 -15.69 27.62
N PRO A 149 34.73 -15.31 26.75
CA PRO A 149 35.97 -14.65 27.20
C PRO A 149 35.71 -13.35 27.97
N VAL A 150 36.43 -13.11 29.02
CA VAL A 150 36.33 -11.91 29.89
C VAL A 150 37.30 -10.83 29.41
N GLY A 151 36.88 -9.56 29.43
CA GLY A 151 37.72 -8.42 29.06
C GLY A 151 37.84 -8.14 27.59
N VAL A 152 36.90 -8.69 26.78
CA VAL A 152 36.84 -8.49 25.31
C VAL A 152 35.63 -7.66 24.91
N ASP A 153 35.57 -7.24 23.65
CA ASP A 153 34.44 -6.51 23.07
C ASP A 153 33.15 -7.34 23.16
N ALA A 154 32.23 -6.94 24.02
CA ALA A 154 30.98 -7.64 24.24
C ALA A 154 30.09 -7.64 22.99
N VAL A 155 30.10 -6.58 22.17
CA VAL A 155 29.29 -6.46 20.95
C VAL A 155 29.73 -7.52 19.93
N ALA A 156 31.02 -7.75 19.79
CA ALA A 156 31.56 -8.81 18.93
C ALA A 156 31.24 -10.20 19.50
N GLN A 157 31.41 -10.43 20.80
CA GLN A 157 31.15 -11.71 21.45
C GLN A 157 29.67 -12.12 21.45
N THR A 158 28.78 -11.13 21.54
CA THR A 158 27.34 -11.36 21.44
C THR A 158 26.85 -11.51 20.02
N GLY A 159 27.73 -11.38 19.03
CA GLY A 159 27.34 -11.43 17.61
C GLY A 159 26.50 -10.25 17.15
N LEU A 160 26.43 -9.16 17.95
CA LEU A 160 25.65 -7.96 17.55
C LEU A 160 26.38 -7.11 16.49
N ARG A 161 27.68 -7.33 16.26
CA ARG A 161 28.43 -6.61 15.23
C ARG A 161 28.29 -7.32 13.88
N ASP A 162 27.27 -6.95 13.11
CA ASP A 162 26.96 -7.56 11.81
C ASP A 162 26.25 -6.55 10.90
N VAL A 163 26.14 -6.93 9.62
CA VAL A 163 25.27 -6.26 8.65
C VAL A 163 24.09 -7.17 8.33
N VAL A 164 22.89 -6.64 8.45
CA VAL A 164 21.66 -7.39 8.15
C VAL A 164 20.97 -6.72 6.97
N TYR A 165 20.75 -7.50 5.92
CA TYR A 165 19.95 -7.05 4.77
C TYR A 165 18.48 -7.41 4.98
N GLU A 166 17.60 -6.45 4.71
CA GLU A 166 16.17 -6.69 4.55
C GLU A 166 15.81 -6.67 3.07
N TYR A 167 15.19 -7.76 2.60
CA TYR A 167 14.85 -7.94 1.19
C TYR A 167 13.35 -7.83 0.97
N GLU A 168 12.96 -7.16 -0.11
CA GLU A 168 11.60 -7.19 -0.66
C GLU A 168 11.54 -8.22 -1.81
N LEU A 169 11.43 -9.50 -1.45
CA LEU A 169 11.44 -10.59 -2.43
C LEU A 169 10.11 -10.69 -3.16
N THR A 170 10.18 -10.69 -4.49
CA THR A 170 9.02 -10.89 -5.36
C THR A 170 8.42 -12.29 -5.21
N PRO A 171 7.11 -12.50 -5.45
CA PRO A 171 6.46 -13.80 -5.24
C PRO A 171 7.03 -14.94 -6.09
N ASN A 172 7.64 -14.66 -7.24
CA ASN A 172 8.27 -15.65 -8.11
C ASN A 172 9.58 -16.17 -7.54
N ARG A 173 10.34 -15.40 -6.76
CA ARG A 173 11.64 -15.78 -6.22
C ARG A 173 11.51 -16.47 -4.86
N ALA A 174 10.75 -17.59 -4.82
CA ALA A 174 10.59 -18.44 -3.65
C ALA A 174 11.92 -19.03 -3.15
N ASP A 175 12.84 -19.35 -4.07
CA ASP A 175 14.19 -19.84 -3.79
C ASP A 175 15.00 -18.91 -2.90
N CYS A 176 14.87 -17.59 -3.09
CA CYS A 176 15.54 -16.55 -2.32
C CYS A 176 14.96 -16.34 -0.91
N PHE A 177 13.86 -17.03 -0.55
CA PHE A 177 13.32 -17.02 0.82
C PHE A 177 14.15 -17.91 1.78
N SER A 178 15.46 -18.05 1.49
CA SER A 178 16.42 -18.85 2.24
C SER A 178 17.82 -18.28 2.18
N MET A 179 18.65 -18.59 3.20
CA MET A 179 20.06 -18.20 3.21
C MET A 179 20.83 -18.83 2.06
N VAL A 180 20.55 -20.12 1.77
CA VAL A 180 21.18 -20.85 0.66
C VAL A 180 20.80 -20.26 -0.69
N GLY A 181 19.52 -19.92 -0.91
CA GLY A 181 19.07 -19.30 -2.15
C GLY A 181 19.71 -17.94 -2.39
N LEU A 182 19.70 -17.06 -1.37
CA LEU A 182 20.38 -15.76 -1.43
C LEU A 182 21.89 -15.91 -1.66
N SER A 183 22.53 -16.90 -0.99
CA SER A 183 23.96 -17.14 -1.17
C SER A 183 24.30 -17.67 -2.56
N ARG A 184 23.43 -18.44 -3.22
CA ARG A 184 23.59 -18.84 -4.62
C ARG A 184 23.60 -17.62 -5.53
N GLU A 185 22.62 -16.72 -5.38
CA GLU A 185 22.57 -15.48 -6.14
C GLU A 185 23.81 -14.60 -5.91
N PHE A 186 24.19 -14.43 -4.66
CA PHE A 186 25.36 -13.67 -4.29
C PHE A 186 26.66 -14.28 -4.88
N ALA A 187 26.79 -15.62 -4.89
CA ALA A 187 27.91 -16.33 -5.46
C ALA A 187 28.02 -16.09 -6.98
N VAL A 188 26.90 -16.18 -7.71
CA VAL A 188 26.84 -15.90 -9.15
C VAL A 188 27.33 -14.47 -9.45
N LEU A 189 26.80 -13.47 -8.75
CA LEU A 189 27.16 -12.06 -8.93
C LEU A 189 28.61 -11.76 -8.51
N SER A 190 29.17 -12.57 -7.61
CA SER A 190 30.58 -12.51 -7.19
C SER A 190 31.49 -13.43 -8.00
N ARG A 191 30.97 -14.12 -9.02
CA ARG A 191 31.69 -15.10 -9.88
C ARG A 191 32.35 -16.21 -9.08
N GLN A 192 31.61 -16.77 -8.12
CA GLN A 192 32.03 -17.86 -7.23
C GLN A 192 30.98 -18.98 -7.28
N GLU A 193 31.30 -20.10 -6.67
CA GLU A 193 30.34 -21.18 -6.37
C GLU A 193 29.91 -21.10 -4.92
N ALA A 194 28.62 -21.31 -4.64
CA ALA A 194 28.11 -21.41 -3.27
C ALA A 194 28.53 -22.77 -2.66
N LYS A 195 29.11 -22.74 -1.46
CA LYS A 195 29.49 -23.91 -0.70
C LYS A 195 28.35 -24.33 0.23
N LEU A 196 27.62 -25.37 -0.13
CA LEU A 196 26.52 -25.85 0.70
C LEU A 196 27.05 -26.74 1.84
N PRO A 197 26.34 -26.73 3.01
CA PRO A 197 26.76 -27.62 4.12
C PRO A 197 26.60 -29.10 3.75
N GLN A 198 27.58 -29.89 4.14
CA GLN A 198 27.47 -31.35 4.02
C GLN A 198 26.55 -31.87 5.12
N VAL A 199 25.56 -32.65 4.73
CA VAL A 199 24.55 -33.19 5.64
C VAL A 199 24.74 -34.70 5.80
N GLU A 200 25.24 -35.08 6.97
CA GLU A 200 25.44 -36.47 7.34
C GLU A 200 24.77 -36.74 8.69
N VAL A 201 23.96 -37.79 8.76
CA VAL A 201 23.25 -38.20 9.97
C VAL A 201 23.82 -39.55 10.44
N GLN A 202 24.20 -39.63 11.70
CA GLN A 202 24.58 -40.88 12.33
C GLN A 202 23.34 -41.55 12.92
N GLU A 203 22.87 -42.61 12.27
CA GLU A 203 21.69 -43.33 12.72
C GLU A 203 22.01 -44.27 13.86
N GLY A 204 21.15 -44.32 14.87
CA GLY A 204 21.23 -45.21 16.02
C GLY A 204 20.67 -46.61 15.72
N SER A 205 20.53 -47.44 16.76
CA SER A 205 20.02 -48.80 16.63
C SER A 205 18.50 -48.91 16.52
N GLU A 206 17.77 -47.95 17.05
CA GLU A 206 16.32 -47.91 16.99
C GLU A 206 15.83 -47.57 15.57
N LYS A 207 14.84 -48.29 15.07
CA LYS A 207 14.27 -48.05 13.73
C LYS A 207 12.96 -47.29 13.81
N ILE A 208 12.73 -46.46 12.82
CA ILE A 208 11.44 -45.74 12.68
C ILE A 208 10.32 -46.65 12.19
N ASP A 209 10.68 -47.70 11.41
CA ASP A 209 9.74 -48.68 10.89
C ASP A 209 8.92 -49.36 11.98
N GLY A 210 7.60 -49.38 11.81
CA GLY A 210 6.65 -49.98 12.75
C GLY A 210 6.38 -49.16 14.00
N LYS A 211 7.10 -48.04 14.21
CA LYS A 211 6.83 -47.09 15.31
C LYS A 211 5.96 -45.90 14.89
N LEU A 212 6.16 -45.34 13.71
CA LEU A 212 5.40 -44.25 13.16
C LEU A 212 4.79 -44.68 11.83
N LYS A 213 3.52 -44.27 11.59
CA LYS A 213 2.86 -44.45 10.30
C LYS A 213 2.57 -43.05 9.70
N VAL A 214 2.88 -42.86 8.42
CA VAL A 214 2.57 -41.66 7.66
C VAL A 214 1.65 -42.00 6.50
N THR A 215 0.62 -41.22 6.28
CA THR A 215 -0.35 -41.41 5.18
C THR A 215 -0.70 -40.08 4.53
N ILE A 216 -0.75 -40.05 3.20
CA ILE A 216 -1.24 -38.90 2.43
C ILE A 216 -2.59 -39.28 1.84
N ASP A 217 -3.68 -38.79 2.42
CA ASP A 217 -5.05 -39.02 1.91
C ASP A 217 -5.41 -38.09 0.76
N ASP A 218 -4.84 -36.88 0.72
CA ASP A 218 -5.07 -35.88 -0.34
C ASP A 218 -3.76 -35.58 -1.09
N SER A 219 -3.49 -36.31 -2.14
CA SER A 219 -2.31 -36.14 -3.00
C SER A 219 -2.34 -34.86 -3.83
N GLU A 220 -3.50 -34.19 -4.00
CA GLU A 220 -3.58 -32.89 -4.65
C GLU A 220 -3.01 -31.78 -3.76
N LEU A 221 -3.26 -31.83 -2.46
CA LEU A 221 -2.87 -30.79 -1.50
C LEU A 221 -1.53 -31.08 -0.82
N CYS A 222 -1.10 -32.36 -0.73
CA CYS A 222 0.20 -32.75 -0.21
C CYS A 222 0.92 -33.65 -1.23
N ALA A 223 2.03 -33.15 -1.79
CA ALA A 223 2.80 -33.86 -2.82
C ALA A 223 3.83 -34.83 -2.20
N ARG A 224 4.44 -34.45 -1.08
CA ARG A 224 5.46 -35.20 -0.36
C ARG A 224 5.31 -34.96 1.13
N TYR A 225 5.52 -36.02 1.92
CA TYR A 225 5.56 -35.93 3.37
C TYR A 225 6.70 -36.83 3.88
N ALA A 226 7.74 -36.21 4.44
CA ALA A 226 8.87 -36.92 5.02
C ALA A 226 8.88 -36.75 6.53
N ALA A 227 9.22 -37.84 7.25
CA ALA A 227 9.31 -37.82 8.71
C ALA A 227 10.56 -38.56 9.20
N ARG A 228 11.15 -38.07 10.27
CA ARG A 228 12.27 -38.67 10.98
C ARG A 228 11.98 -38.66 12.49
N MET A 229 12.40 -39.72 13.17
CA MET A 229 12.18 -39.88 14.59
C MET A 229 13.47 -39.68 15.36
N LEU A 230 13.37 -38.90 16.45
CA LEU A 230 14.47 -38.64 17.39
C LEU A 230 14.05 -39.17 18.77
N TYR A 231 14.92 -39.82 19.42
CA TYR A 231 14.69 -40.35 20.77
C TYR A 231 15.79 -39.91 21.74
N ASN A 232 15.59 -40.16 23.05
CA ASN A 232 16.42 -39.61 24.12
C ASN A 232 16.63 -38.09 23.99
N VAL A 233 15.59 -37.40 23.54
CA VAL A 233 15.63 -35.93 23.29
C VAL A 233 15.75 -35.21 24.62
N LYS A 234 16.67 -34.25 24.66
CA LYS A 234 16.84 -33.31 25.79
C LYS A 234 16.48 -31.93 25.31
N VAL A 235 15.24 -31.53 25.62
CA VAL A 235 14.78 -30.18 25.29
C VAL A 235 15.43 -29.16 26.23
N GLY A 236 15.98 -28.10 25.68
CA GLY A 236 16.68 -27.04 26.42
C GLY A 236 16.96 -25.83 25.53
N LYS A 237 17.85 -24.95 26.00
CA LYS A 237 18.27 -23.80 25.21
C LYS A 237 19.11 -24.24 24.01
N SER A 238 18.88 -23.62 22.87
CA SER A 238 19.75 -23.75 21.70
C SER A 238 21.11 -23.06 21.94
N PRO A 239 22.19 -23.48 21.21
CA PRO A 239 23.48 -22.80 21.30
C PRO A 239 23.36 -21.29 21.01
N PHE A 240 24.17 -20.49 21.71
CA PHE A 240 24.11 -19.04 21.63
C PHE A 240 24.27 -18.51 20.19
N TRP A 241 25.20 -19.11 19.40
CA TRP A 241 25.38 -18.73 17.98
C TRP A 241 24.12 -18.92 17.13
N MET A 242 23.34 -19.96 17.41
CA MET A 242 22.08 -20.23 16.69
C MET A 242 21.00 -19.21 17.09
N GLN A 243 20.89 -18.91 18.38
CA GLN A 243 19.99 -17.86 18.87
C GLN A 243 20.27 -16.51 18.20
N GLN A 244 21.56 -16.12 18.07
CA GLN A 244 21.93 -14.86 17.43
C GLN A 244 21.56 -14.83 15.93
N ARG A 245 21.81 -15.94 15.20
CA ARG A 245 21.42 -16.04 13.79
C ARG A 245 19.90 -15.94 13.59
N LEU A 246 19.14 -16.59 14.45
CA LEU A 246 17.66 -16.49 14.44
C LEU A 246 17.19 -15.07 14.70
N ARG A 247 17.75 -14.38 15.71
CA ARG A 247 17.43 -12.96 16.02
C ARG A 247 17.72 -12.04 14.84
N LYS A 248 18.87 -12.19 14.19
CA LYS A 248 19.23 -11.42 12.98
C LYS A 248 18.29 -11.69 11.81
N ALA A 249 17.72 -12.90 11.74
CA ALA A 249 16.70 -13.25 10.77
C ALA A 249 15.27 -12.84 11.17
N GLY A 250 15.10 -12.15 12.32
CA GLY A 250 13.82 -11.69 12.85
C GLY A 250 13.00 -12.76 13.58
N VAL A 251 13.62 -13.89 13.96
CA VAL A 251 12.96 -15.01 14.65
C VAL A 251 13.41 -15.09 16.10
N ARG A 252 12.43 -15.14 17.02
CA ARG A 252 12.69 -15.30 18.45
C ARG A 252 13.07 -16.74 18.77
N PRO A 253 14.21 -16.98 19.48
CA PRO A 253 14.55 -18.31 20.01
C PRO A 253 13.49 -18.82 21.01
N ILE A 254 13.31 -20.13 21.08
CA ILE A 254 12.37 -20.79 22.01
C ILE A 254 13.08 -21.93 22.77
N ASN A 255 13.41 -23.01 22.08
CA ASN A 255 14.18 -24.15 22.59
C ASN A 255 14.94 -24.81 21.44
N ASN A 256 15.90 -25.69 21.75
CA ASN A 256 16.78 -26.29 20.76
C ASN A 256 16.05 -27.02 19.63
N VAL A 257 14.92 -27.67 19.88
CA VAL A 257 14.15 -28.39 18.87
C VAL A 257 13.45 -27.41 17.92
N VAL A 258 12.71 -26.46 18.46
CA VAL A 258 11.98 -25.45 17.66
C VAL A 258 12.96 -24.51 16.95
N ASP A 259 14.06 -24.14 17.60
CA ASP A 259 15.08 -23.26 17.02
C ASP A 259 15.79 -23.92 15.83
N VAL A 260 16.05 -25.25 15.90
CA VAL A 260 16.60 -26.00 14.77
C VAL A 260 15.61 -26.07 13.60
N THR A 261 14.32 -26.28 13.85
CA THR A 261 13.33 -26.27 12.76
C THR A 261 13.25 -24.90 12.10
N ASN A 262 13.26 -23.80 12.87
CA ASN A 262 13.30 -22.44 12.37
C ASN A 262 14.62 -22.11 11.64
N TYR A 263 15.76 -22.55 12.19
CA TYR A 263 17.06 -22.34 11.58
C TYR A 263 17.14 -23.00 10.18
N VAL A 264 16.72 -24.26 10.06
CA VAL A 264 16.73 -24.99 8.79
C VAL A 264 15.72 -24.42 7.80
N MET A 265 14.56 -23.97 8.28
CA MET A 265 13.61 -23.23 7.44
C MET A 265 14.23 -21.97 6.85
N ILE A 266 14.99 -21.20 7.64
CA ILE A 266 15.68 -19.99 7.14
C ILE A 266 16.87 -20.39 6.26
N GLU A 267 17.62 -21.45 6.62
CA GLU A 267 18.78 -21.93 5.88
C GLU A 267 18.41 -22.41 4.46
N PHE A 268 17.39 -23.27 4.32
CA PHE A 268 17.00 -23.91 3.05
C PHE A 268 15.68 -23.43 2.46
N GLY A 269 14.89 -22.63 3.18
CA GLY A 269 13.59 -22.13 2.70
C GLY A 269 12.45 -23.14 2.83
N ILE A 270 12.69 -24.31 3.44
CA ILE A 270 11.70 -25.38 3.57
C ILE A 270 11.29 -25.49 5.04
N PRO A 271 10.03 -25.19 5.40
CA PRO A 271 9.56 -25.27 6.77
C PRO A 271 9.53 -26.72 7.30
N LEU A 272 9.89 -26.87 8.57
CA LEU A 272 9.78 -28.13 9.31
C LEU A 272 8.84 -27.94 10.49
N HIS A 273 8.26 -29.06 10.95
CA HIS A 273 7.52 -29.10 12.22
C HIS A 273 8.03 -30.23 13.11
N ALA A 274 7.85 -30.09 14.42
CA ALA A 274 8.25 -31.08 15.41
C ALA A 274 7.04 -31.43 16.30
N TYR A 275 6.74 -32.72 16.39
CA TYR A 275 5.69 -33.25 17.27
C TYR A 275 6.28 -34.00 18.43
N ASP A 276 5.64 -33.94 19.59
CA ASP A 276 5.82 -34.85 20.68
C ASP A 276 5.17 -36.21 20.31
N TYR A 277 6.01 -37.23 20.09
CA TYR A 277 5.59 -38.56 19.64
C TYR A 277 4.55 -39.20 20.59
N ASP A 278 4.74 -39.06 21.90
CA ASP A 278 3.87 -39.66 22.90
C ASP A 278 2.46 -39.01 22.96
N LYS A 279 2.31 -37.83 22.38
CA LYS A 279 1.03 -37.10 22.26
C LYS A 279 0.27 -37.39 20.96
N LEU A 280 0.85 -38.15 20.03
CA LEU A 280 0.22 -38.54 18.78
C LEU A 280 -0.62 -39.79 18.97
N ALA A 281 -1.93 -39.68 18.86
CA ALA A 281 -2.83 -40.83 18.98
C ALA A 281 -2.57 -41.82 17.84
N GLY A 282 -2.41 -43.12 18.24
CA GLY A 282 -2.13 -44.18 17.29
C GLY A 282 -0.73 -44.14 16.65
N HIS A 283 0.13 -43.20 17.05
CA HIS A 283 1.46 -42.98 16.47
C HIS A 283 1.41 -42.87 14.93
N GLU A 284 0.43 -42.07 14.47
CA GLU A 284 0.14 -41.90 13.04
C GLU A 284 0.06 -40.42 12.69
N LEU A 285 0.53 -40.08 11.49
CA LEU A 285 0.41 -38.75 10.90
C LEU A 285 -0.29 -38.85 9.53
N ILE A 286 -1.40 -38.19 9.37
CA ILE A 286 -2.26 -38.23 8.18
C ILE A 286 -2.41 -36.84 7.59
N ALA A 287 -1.89 -36.62 6.38
CA ALA A 287 -2.16 -35.41 5.61
C ALA A 287 -3.52 -35.53 4.92
N ARG A 288 -4.57 -34.91 5.49
CA ARG A 288 -5.95 -35.00 5.01
C ARG A 288 -6.66 -33.63 5.01
N ARG A 289 -7.80 -33.57 4.35
CA ARG A 289 -8.70 -32.40 4.55
C ARG A 289 -9.32 -32.43 5.95
N ALA A 290 -9.59 -31.24 6.48
CA ALA A 290 -10.33 -31.11 7.73
C ALA A 290 -11.76 -31.65 7.55
N LYS A 291 -12.31 -32.23 8.60
CA LYS A 291 -13.71 -32.68 8.67
C LYS A 291 -14.61 -31.44 8.86
N LYS A 292 -15.88 -31.55 8.43
CA LYS A 292 -16.85 -30.47 8.60
C LYS A 292 -17.02 -30.08 10.07
N GLY A 293 -16.73 -28.82 10.38
CA GLY A 293 -16.85 -28.30 11.74
C GLY A 293 -15.76 -28.78 12.71
N GLU A 294 -14.69 -29.42 12.22
CA GLU A 294 -13.53 -29.80 13.02
C GLU A 294 -12.89 -28.56 13.66
N LYS A 295 -12.43 -28.72 14.89
CA LYS A 295 -11.79 -27.65 15.66
C LYS A 295 -10.38 -28.07 16.02
N ILE A 296 -9.48 -27.08 16.12
CA ILE A 296 -8.13 -27.24 16.60
C ILE A 296 -7.76 -26.05 17.49
N THR A 297 -7.09 -26.32 18.61
CA THR A 297 -6.40 -25.26 19.37
C THR A 297 -4.98 -25.17 18.85
N THR A 298 -4.59 -24.01 18.31
CA THR A 298 -3.27 -23.77 17.73
C THR A 298 -2.27 -23.33 18.80
N LEU A 299 -0.96 -23.30 18.46
CA LEU A 299 0.15 -22.96 19.39
C LEU A 299 -0.01 -21.59 20.09
N ASP A 300 -0.79 -20.67 19.53
CA ASP A 300 -1.18 -19.41 20.16
C ASP A 300 -2.36 -19.53 21.15
N GLN A 301 -2.76 -20.76 21.46
CA GLN A 301 -3.84 -21.14 22.41
C GLN A 301 -5.23 -20.63 21.99
N VAL A 302 -5.44 -20.36 20.71
CA VAL A 302 -6.74 -19.95 20.15
C VAL A 302 -7.44 -21.14 19.50
N GLU A 303 -8.70 -21.42 19.92
CA GLU A 303 -9.54 -22.43 19.25
C GLU A 303 -10.01 -21.91 17.90
N ARG A 304 -9.80 -22.66 16.84
CA ARG A 304 -10.16 -22.33 15.46
C ARG A 304 -11.08 -23.38 14.86
N GLN A 305 -12.12 -22.91 14.19
CA GLN A 305 -13.01 -23.79 13.42
C GLN A 305 -12.49 -23.95 12.01
N LEU A 306 -12.35 -25.19 11.58
CA LEU A 306 -11.84 -25.55 10.27
C LEU A 306 -12.95 -25.82 9.27
N THR A 307 -12.64 -25.69 7.99
CA THR A 307 -13.53 -26.04 6.87
C THR A 307 -12.94 -27.16 6.02
N GLU A 308 -13.77 -27.90 5.31
CA GLU A 308 -13.39 -29.05 4.47
C GLU A 308 -12.39 -28.72 3.33
N ASN A 309 -12.19 -27.43 3.05
CA ASN A 309 -11.18 -26.96 2.08
C ASN A 309 -9.78 -26.78 2.67
N MET A 310 -9.63 -26.89 3.98
CA MET A 310 -8.35 -26.71 4.68
C MET A 310 -7.65 -28.05 4.82
N LEU A 311 -6.33 -28.03 4.57
CA LEU A 311 -5.45 -29.19 4.81
C LEU A 311 -5.01 -29.21 6.28
N VAL A 312 -5.06 -30.36 6.90
CA VAL A 312 -4.55 -30.61 8.27
C VAL A 312 -3.62 -31.81 8.27
N ILE A 313 -2.69 -31.81 9.21
CA ILE A 313 -2.01 -33.01 9.64
C ILE A 313 -2.75 -33.50 10.88
N ALA A 314 -3.25 -34.71 10.83
CA ALA A 314 -4.02 -35.34 11.89
C ALA A 314 -3.30 -36.58 12.43
N ASP A 315 -3.55 -36.88 13.68
CA ASP A 315 -3.29 -38.22 14.22
C ASP A 315 -4.51 -39.17 13.99
N ALA A 316 -4.54 -40.32 14.62
CA ALA A 316 -5.66 -41.28 14.47
C ALA A 316 -7.02 -40.74 14.96
N GLU A 317 -7.05 -39.71 15.81
CA GLU A 317 -8.27 -39.18 16.44
C GLU A 317 -8.65 -37.80 15.95
N LYS A 318 -7.71 -36.84 15.88
CA LYS A 318 -7.97 -35.39 15.66
C LYS A 318 -6.92 -34.71 14.78
N ALA A 319 -7.18 -33.48 14.39
CA ALA A 319 -6.21 -32.60 13.75
C ALA A 319 -5.15 -32.15 14.77
N SER A 320 -3.86 -32.37 14.43
CA SER A 320 -2.69 -32.01 15.25
C SER A 320 -1.94 -30.79 14.71
N CYS A 321 -2.20 -30.37 13.44
CA CYS A 321 -1.60 -29.18 12.83
C CYS A 321 -2.50 -28.66 11.70
N VAL A 322 -2.60 -27.34 11.56
CA VAL A 322 -3.09 -26.72 10.33
C VAL A 322 -1.91 -26.68 9.36
N ALA A 323 -1.93 -27.60 8.40
CA ALA A 323 -0.79 -27.90 7.53
C ALA A 323 -0.19 -26.62 6.90
N GLY A 324 1.12 -26.42 7.10
CA GLY A 324 1.88 -25.30 6.57
C GLY A 324 1.51 -23.92 7.11
N VAL A 325 0.60 -23.81 8.10
CA VAL A 325 0.15 -22.54 8.69
C VAL A 325 0.59 -22.45 10.16
N MET A 326 0.09 -23.34 11.02
CA MET A 326 0.41 -23.32 12.44
C MET A 326 0.17 -24.69 13.10
N GLY A 327 1.12 -25.12 13.94
CA GLY A 327 1.00 -26.35 14.74
C GLY A 327 -0.13 -26.30 15.77
N GLY A 328 -0.57 -27.47 16.19
CA GLY A 328 -1.54 -27.61 17.28
C GLY A 328 -0.87 -27.59 18.65
N PHE A 329 -1.54 -27.03 19.63
CA PHE A 329 -1.09 -26.92 21.01
C PHE A 329 -0.93 -28.30 21.70
N ASP A 330 -1.83 -29.24 21.43
CA ASP A 330 -1.86 -30.53 22.09
C ASP A 330 -0.66 -31.44 21.75
N SER A 331 -0.03 -31.24 20.57
CA SER A 331 1.14 -32.04 20.11
C SER A 331 2.46 -31.27 20.24
N GLU A 332 2.46 -30.14 20.95
CA GLU A 332 3.64 -29.29 21.15
C GLU A 332 4.77 -30.03 21.92
N VAL A 333 6.01 -29.76 21.46
CA VAL A 333 7.24 -30.18 22.15
C VAL A 333 7.43 -29.32 23.41
N THR A 334 7.51 -29.97 24.56
CA THR A 334 7.73 -29.37 25.88
C THR A 334 9.05 -29.83 26.51
N GLU A 335 9.42 -29.28 27.64
CA GLU A 335 10.61 -29.67 28.40
C GLU A 335 10.59 -31.15 28.84
N GLU A 336 9.41 -31.77 28.91
CA GLU A 336 9.20 -33.17 29.28
C GLU A 336 9.28 -34.13 28.08
N THR A 337 9.32 -33.62 26.84
CA THR A 337 9.32 -34.42 25.62
C THR A 337 10.64 -35.19 25.47
N THR A 338 10.55 -36.51 25.33
CA THR A 338 11.72 -37.41 25.20
C THR A 338 11.84 -38.06 23.83
N THR A 339 10.76 -38.07 23.04
CA THR A 339 10.73 -38.59 21.67
C THR A 339 10.05 -37.57 20.76
N VAL A 340 10.74 -37.19 19.69
CA VAL A 340 10.25 -36.16 18.74
C VAL A 340 10.13 -36.76 17.34
N VAL A 341 9.03 -36.45 16.66
CA VAL A 341 8.88 -36.65 15.21
C VAL A 341 9.12 -35.34 14.51
N LEU A 342 10.16 -35.30 13.67
CA LEU A 342 10.38 -34.20 12.74
C LEU A 342 9.60 -34.42 11.45
N GLU A 343 8.88 -33.41 10.99
CA GLU A 343 8.16 -33.38 9.73
C GLU A 343 8.82 -32.42 8.74
N CYS A 344 8.86 -32.79 7.48
CA CYS A 344 9.15 -31.91 6.38
C CYS A 344 8.28 -32.30 5.18
N ALA A 345 7.47 -31.41 4.68
CA ALA A 345 6.45 -31.71 3.67
C ALA A 345 6.39 -30.67 2.55
N SER A 346 5.74 -31.03 1.43
CA SER A 346 5.44 -30.14 0.32
C SER A 346 3.94 -30.03 0.13
N PHE A 347 3.38 -28.87 0.49
CA PHE A 347 1.95 -28.57 0.39
C PHE A 347 1.63 -27.63 -0.78
N LYS A 348 0.39 -27.70 -1.30
CA LYS A 348 -0.09 -26.83 -2.37
C LYS A 348 -0.21 -25.37 -1.88
N GLY A 349 0.65 -24.50 -2.35
CA GLY A 349 0.74 -23.09 -1.88
C GLY A 349 -0.56 -22.32 -1.92
N SER A 350 -1.38 -22.51 -2.98
CA SER A 350 -2.68 -21.84 -3.08
C SER A 350 -3.68 -22.26 -1.99
N SER A 351 -3.59 -23.52 -1.49
CA SER A 351 -4.40 -24.00 -0.36
C SER A 351 -3.95 -23.36 0.95
N ILE A 352 -2.63 -23.30 1.18
CA ILE A 352 -2.06 -22.68 2.39
C ILE A 352 -2.42 -21.21 2.47
N ARG A 353 -2.28 -20.47 1.37
CA ARG A 353 -2.67 -19.06 1.27
C ARG A 353 -4.16 -18.83 1.60
N LYS A 354 -5.05 -19.65 1.04
CA LYS A 354 -6.50 -19.56 1.32
C LYS A 354 -6.81 -19.86 2.79
N THR A 355 -6.19 -20.89 3.35
CA THR A 355 -6.33 -21.28 4.76
C THR A 355 -5.83 -20.19 5.69
N GLY A 356 -4.63 -19.68 5.48
CA GLY A 356 -4.06 -18.59 6.28
C GLY A 356 -4.94 -17.34 6.26
N ARG A 357 -5.45 -16.95 5.08
CA ARG A 357 -6.37 -15.81 4.95
C ARG A 357 -7.70 -16.04 5.67
N ALA A 358 -8.28 -17.24 5.55
CA ALA A 358 -9.56 -17.56 6.18
C ALA A 358 -9.49 -17.58 7.72
N LEU A 359 -8.34 -18.01 8.27
CA LEU A 359 -8.08 -18.05 9.71
C LEU A 359 -7.45 -16.77 10.28
N GLY A 360 -7.13 -15.78 9.43
CA GLY A 360 -6.40 -14.57 9.82
C GLY A 360 -4.98 -14.84 10.32
N LEU A 361 -4.33 -15.91 9.84
CA LEU A 361 -3.00 -16.34 10.25
C LEU A 361 -1.96 -16.12 9.17
N ARG A 362 -0.84 -15.55 9.56
CA ARG A 362 0.36 -15.46 8.73
C ARG A 362 1.58 -15.85 9.56
N SER A 363 2.33 -16.84 9.09
CA SER A 363 3.56 -17.31 9.74
C SER A 363 4.71 -17.34 8.73
N GLU A 364 5.96 -17.48 9.21
CA GLU A 364 7.15 -17.67 8.37
C GLU A 364 7.03 -18.94 7.50
N ALA A 365 6.40 -19.99 8.03
CA ALA A 365 6.11 -21.20 7.28
C ALA A 365 5.07 -20.94 6.17
N SER A 366 3.93 -20.32 6.49
CA SER A 366 2.88 -20.03 5.49
C SER A 366 3.38 -19.11 4.38
N ALA A 367 4.24 -18.15 4.70
CA ALA A 367 4.83 -17.22 3.72
C ALA A 367 5.76 -17.94 2.71
N ARG A 368 6.39 -19.05 3.10
CA ARG A 368 7.19 -19.91 2.22
C ARG A 368 6.32 -20.87 1.40
N PHE A 369 5.42 -21.60 2.06
CA PHE A 369 4.53 -22.54 1.39
C PHE A 369 3.65 -21.87 0.32
N GLU A 370 3.10 -20.66 0.59
CA GLU A 370 2.24 -19.97 -0.37
C GLU A 370 2.92 -19.61 -1.69
N ARG A 371 4.26 -19.44 -1.67
CA ARG A 371 5.07 -19.16 -2.87
C ARG A 371 5.47 -20.43 -3.62
N GLY A 372 5.35 -21.58 -2.97
CA GLY A 372 5.81 -22.86 -3.46
C GLY A 372 7.21 -23.23 -2.93
N LEU A 373 7.48 -24.53 -2.87
CA LEU A 373 8.72 -25.06 -2.32
C LEU A 373 9.38 -26.05 -3.29
N ASP A 374 10.69 -26.25 -3.12
CA ASP A 374 11.45 -27.34 -3.72
C ASP A 374 11.10 -28.66 -2.99
N SER A 375 10.25 -29.47 -3.60
CA SER A 375 9.86 -30.75 -3.01
C SER A 375 11.04 -31.74 -2.88
N GLU A 376 12.07 -31.63 -3.73
CA GLU A 376 13.27 -32.50 -3.66
C GLU A 376 14.13 -32.18 -2.43
N GLY A 377 14.08 -30.94 -1.93
CA GLY A 377 14.82 -30.51 -0.75
C GLY A 377 14.29 -31.03 0.60
N CYS A 378 13.09 -31.66 0.66
CA CYS A 378 12.45 -32.06 1.92
C CYS A 378 13.31 -32.98 2.78
N VAL A 379 13.80 -34.12 2.23
CA VAL A 379 14.61 -35.09 2.98
C VAL A 379 15.95 -34.49 3.37
N HIS A 380 16.56 -33.66 2.51
CA HIS A 380 17.80 -32.97 2.81
C HIS A 380 17.65 -32.03 4.03
N SER A 381 16.61 -31.22 4.04
CA SER A 381 16.29 -30.30 5.15
C SER A 381 15.97 -31.04 6.45
N LEU A 382 15.22 -32.17 6.35
CA LEU A 382 14.93 -33.05 7.47
C LEU A 382 16.19 -33.64 8.10
N ASN A 383 17.11 -34.13 7.25
CA ASN A 383 18.41 -34.65 7.69
C ASN A 383 19.28 -33.56 8.32
N ARG A 384 19.26 -32.34 7.77
CA ARG A 384 19.99 -31.21 8.34
C ARG A 384 19.51 -30.88 9.76
N ALA A 385 18.21 -30.89 10.00
CA ALA A 385 17.66 -30.66 11.34
C ALA A 385 18.08 -31.75 12.32
N ALA A 386 18.01 -33.02 11.91
CA ALA A 386 18.49 -34.14 12.71
C ALA A 386 19.98 -34.04 13.02
N GLN A 387 20.83 -33.72 12.02
CA GLN A 387 22.27 -33.52 12.17
C GLN A 387 22.56 -32.39 13.21
N LEU A 388 21.90 -31.25 13.14
CA LEU A 388 22.13 -30.14 14.06
C LEU A 388 21.78 -30.53 15.51
N LEU A 389 20.62 -31.17 15.73
CA LEU A 389 20.23 -31.66 17.07
C LEU A 389 21.21 -32.72 17.60
N GLN A 390 21.72 -33.64 16.74
CA GLN A 390 22.71 -34.61 17.11
C GLN A 390 24.06 -33.97 17.47
N GLN A 391 24.51 -32.99 16.70
CA GLN A 391 25.75 -32.24 16.97
C GLN A 391 25.72 -31.52 18.31
N MET A 392 24.51 -31.08 18.75
CA MET A 392 24.29 -30.47 20.07
C MET A 392 24.29 -31.53 21.20
N GLY A 393 24.35 -32.84 20.90
CA GLY A 393 24.13 -33.87 21.89
C GLY A 393 22.73 -33.92 22.47
N ALA A 394 21.75 -33.36 21.76
CA ALA A 394 20.39 -33.20 22.22
C ALA A 394 19.49 -34.41 21.92
N CYS A 395 19.92 -35.34 21.06
CA CYS A 395 19.13 -36.50 20.71
C CYS A 395 19.97 -37.63 20.10
N GLU A 396 19.37 -38.80 19.98
CA GLU A 396 19.79 -39.89 19.10
C GLU A 396 18.78 -39.98 17.95
N VAL A 397 19.26 -40.32 16.73
CA VAL A 397 18.43 -40.36 15.53
C VAL A 397 18.06 -41.78 15.20
N ALA A 398 16.79 -42.12 15.04
CA ALA A 398 16.32 -43.43 14.62
C ALA A 398 16.83 -43.79 13.21
N ALA A 399 17.15 -45.07 12.99
CA ALA A 399 17.52 -45.55 11.66
C ALA A 399 16.31 -45.51 10.71
N GLY A 400 16.53 -44.98 9.49
CA GLY A 400 15.53 -44.87 8.45
C GLY A 400 14.81 -43.52 8.44
N VAL A 401 14.19 -43.24 7.30
CA VAL A 401 13.33 -42.07 7.05
C VAL A 401 12.04 -42.56 6.43
N ILE A 402 10.90 -42.10 6.89
CA ILE A 402 9.63 -42.28 6.17
C ILE A 402 9.55 -41.18 5.14
N ASP A 403 9.37 -41.51 3.87
CA ASP A 403 9.28 -40.56 2.75
C ASP A 403 8.14 -40.94 1.80
N GLU A 404 6.99 -40.44 2.04
CA GLU A 404 5.81 -40.63 1.19
C GLU A 404 5.79 -39.54 0.09
N TYR A 405 6.31 -39.91 -1.11
CA TYR A 405 6.41 -39.01 -2.26
C TYR A 405 5.42 -39.45 -3.34
N VAL A 406 4.13 -39.06 -3.14
CA VAL A 406 3.01 -39.51 -3.98
C VAL A 406 2.91 -38.75 -5.31
N ARG A 407 3.48 -37.54 -5.39
CA ARG A 407 3.51 -36.76 -6.61
C ARG A 407 4.90 -36.13 -6.81
N PRO A 408 5.84 -36.86 -7.43
CA PRO A 408 7.17 -36.37 -7.71
C PRO A 408 7.16 -35.08 -8.56
N GLN A 409 8.08 -34.20 -8.26
CA GLN A 409 8.28 -32.98 -9.03
C GLN A 409 8.84 -33.31 -10.41
N GLU A 410 8.14 -32.89 -11.46
CA GLU A 410 8.61 -33.09 -12.83
C GLU A 410 9.82 -32.20 -13.12
N VAL A 411 10.84 -32.77 -13.75
CA VAL A 411 12.00 -32.04 -14.25
C VAL A 411 11.56 -31.17 -15.44
N ARG A 412 11.51 -29.87 -15.26
CA ARG A 412 11.15 -28.95 -16.34
C ARG A 412 12.26 -28.79 -17.34
N ARG A 413 11.89 -28.78 -18.61
CA ARG A 413 12.78 -28.64 -19.77
C ARG A 413 12.20 -27.55 -20.65
N ILE A 414 12.98 -26.50 -20.91
CA ILE A 414 12.53 -25.31 -21.67
C ILE A 414 13.38 -25.18 -22.93
N ASP A 415 12.74 -25.28 -24.07
CA ASP A 415 13.42 -25.12 -25.37
C ASP A 415 13.50 -23.65 -25.76
N PHE A 416 14.68 -23.22 -26.20
CA PHE A 416 14.91 -21.88 -26.68
C PHE A 416 16.02 -21.86 -27.76
N THR A 417 16.18 -20.73 -28.43
CA THR A 417 17.33 -20.46 -29.31
C THR A 417 17.98 -19.15 -28.91
N ALA A 418 19.29 -19.01 -29.06
CA ALA A 418 20.00 -17.76 -28.79
C ALA A 418 19.41 -16.59 -29.58
N GLN A 419 19.03 -16.83 -30.84
CA GLN A 419 18.37 -15.82 -31.68
C GLN A 419 17.07 -15.33 -31.07
N ARG A 420 16.20 -16.23 -30.61
CA ARG A 420 14.87 -15.85 -30.02
C ARG A 420 15.02 -15.10 -28.72
N VAL A 421 15.99 -15.47 -27.87
CA VAL A 421 16.31 -14.72 -26.65
C VAL A 421 16.81 -13.31 -27.00
N ASN A 422 17.74 -13.19 -27.96
CA ASN A 422 18.24 -11.90 -28.43
C ASN A 422 17.15 -11.02 -29.04
N ASP A 423 16.25 -11.59 -29.86
CA ASP A 423 15.12 -10.88 -30.45
C ASP A 423 14.16 -10.37 -29.36
N PHE A 424 13.96 -11.16 -28.29
CA PHE A 424 13.10 -10.80 -27.15
C PHE A 424 13.70 -9.69 -26.29
N LEU A 425 15.02 -9.75 -26.03
CA LEU A 425 15.74 -8.78 -25.20
C LEU A 425 16.24 -7.53 -25.96
N GLY A 426 16.29 -7.60 -27.28
CA GLY A 426 16.93 -6.56 -28.11
C GLY A 426 18.46 -6.55 -27.96
N THR A 427 19.09 -7.71 -27.85
CA THR A 427 20.53 -7.91 -27.59
C THR A 427 21.22 -8.72 -28.69
N ASP A 428 22.55 -8.87 -28.58
CA ASP A 428 23.37 -9.76 -29.42
C ASP A 428 24.32 -10.60 -28.54
N ILE A 429 23.77 -11.30 -27.55
CA ILE A 429 24.50 -12.14 -26.61
C ILE A 429 24.82 -13.47 -27.31
N SER A 430 26.08 -13.91 -27.24
CA SER A 430 26.48 -15.18 -27.85
C SER A 430 25.84 -16.39 -27.12
N GLU A 431 25.65 -17.47 -27.87
CA GLU A 431 25.10 -18.72 -27.33
C GLU A 431 25.94 -19.25 -26.17
N GLU A 432 27.29 -19.24 -26.30
CA GLU A 432 28.23 -19.69 -25.28
C GLU A 432 28.08 -18.88 -23.99
N ASN A 433 27.86 -17.58 -24.11
CA ASN A 433 27.67 -16.70 -22.94
C ASN A 433 26.33 -17.00 -22.24
N MET A 434 25.24 -17.19 -23.01
CA MET A 434 23.96 -17.61 -22.45
C MET A 434 24.05 -18.93 -21.67
N ILE A 435 24.70 -19.94 -22.28
CA ILE A 435 24.94 -21.24 -21.63
C ILE A 435 25.75 -21.06 -20.34
N SER A 436 26.82 -20.25 -20.40
CA SER A 436 27.64 -19.96 -19.22
C SER A 436 26.87 -19.29 -18.10
N ILE A 437 26.04 -18.29 -18.41
CA ILE A 437 25.18 -17.60 -17.44
C ILE A 437 24.23 -18.62 -16.79
N LEU A 438 23.52 -19.39 -17.58
CA LEU A 438 22.56 -20.38 -17.07
C LEU A 438 23.24 -21.45 -16.20
N ALA A 439 24.44 -21.88 -16.58
CA ALA A 439 25.20 -22.84 -15.78
C ALA A 439 25.57 -22.32 -14.40
N THR A 440 25.93 -21.03 -14.26
CA THR A 440 26.24 -20.43 -12.96
C THR A 440 25.01 -20.38 -12.04
N LEU A 441 23.81 -20.31 -12.61
CA LEU A 441 22.53 -20.33 -11.92
C LEU A 441 22.02 -21.74 -11.61
N GLY A 442 22.80 -22.78 -11.98
CA GLY A 442 22.47 -24.18 -11.74
C GLY A 442 21.59 -24.83 -12.82
N PHE A 443 21.33 -24.18 -13.93
CA PHE A 443 20.69 -24.82 -15.07
C PHE A 443 21.69 -25.70 -15.84
N THR A 444 21.23 -26.83 -16.32
CA THR A 444 21.97 -27.66 -17.28
C THR A 444 21.43 -27.38 -18.68
N THR A 445 22.30 -27.08 -19.65
CA THR A 445 21.85 -26.79 -21.02
C THR A 445 22.27 -27.93 -21.94
N GLU A 446 21.30 -28.56 -22.62
CA GLU A 446 21.50 -29.57 -23.67
C GLU A 446 21.37 -28.89 -25.04
N LYS A 447 22.23 -29.22 -26.00
CA LYS A 447 22.22 -28.63 -27.33
C LYS A 447 21.82 -29.66 -28.39
N HIS A 448 20.82 -29.32 -29.20
CA HIS A 448 20.35 -30.09 -30.36
C HIS A 448 20.26 -29.18 -31.58
N ASP A 449 21.25 -29.22 -32.45
CA ASP A 449 21.45 -28.29 -33.60
C ASP A 449 21.43 -26.81 -33.15
N LYS A 450 20.38 -26.08 -33.52
CA LYS A 450 20.15 -24.68 -33.13
C LYS A 450 19.28 -24.47 -31.91
N VAL A 451 18.68 -25.54 -31.39
CA VAL A 451 17.82 -25.50 -30.22
C VAL A 451 18.62 -25.85 -28.97
N LEU A 452 18.48 -25.04 -27.96
CA LEU A 452 19.00 -25.25 -26.63
C LEU A 452 17.85 -25.65 -25.72
N THR A 453 18.04 -26.68 -24.90
CA THR A 453 17.08 -27.09 -23.88
C THR A 453 17.65 -26.80 -22.50
N ALA A 454 17.10 -25.85 -21.77
CA ALA A 454 17.44 -25.60 -20.37
C ALA A 454 16.71 -26.60 -19.47
N VAL A 455 17.47 -27.39 -18.72
CA VAL A 455 16.96 -28.23 -17.63
C VAL A 455 16.93 -27.37 -16.38
N VAL A 456 15.71 -27.10 -15.90
CA VAL A 456 15.48 -26.19 -14.78
C VAL A 456 15.78 -26.85 -13.45
N PRO A 457 16.61 -26.27 -12.56
CA PRO A 457 16.83 -26.79 -11.23
C PRO A 457 15.54 -26.79 -10.39
N THR A 458 15.40 -27.78 -9.49
CA THR A 458 14.14 -28.02 -8.77
C THR A 458 13.68 -26.88 -7.88
N TRP A 459 14.62 -26.06 -7.39
CA TRP A 459 14.30 -24.87 -6.58
C TRP A 459 13.81 -23.67 -7.38
N ARG A 460 13.99 -23.66 -8.73
CA ARG A 460 13.49 -22.59 -9.63
C ARG A 460 12.11 -22.94 -10.16
N ILE A 461 11.15 -22.90 -9.29
CA ILE A 461 9.75 -23.22 -9.61
C ILE A 461 9.07 -22.15 -10.47
N ASP A 462 9.65 -20.96 -10.53
CA ASP A 462 9.22 -19.80 -11.32
C ASP A 462 9.51 -19.96 -12.82
N CYS A 463 10.63 -20.60 -13.18
CA CYS A 463 11.01 -20.77 -14.57
C CYS A 463 10.13 -21.83 -15.26
N THR A 464 9.24 -21.37 -16.15
CA THR A 464 8.25 -22.21 -16.83
C THR A 464 8.26 -22.12 -18.34
N GLU A 465 8.72 -20.99 -18.88
CA GLU A 465 8.72 -20.67 -20.30
C GLU A 465 10.01 -19.97 -20.75
N MET A 466 10.19 -19.79 -22.06
CA MET A 466 11.38 -19.13 -22.64
C MET A 466 11.60 -17.68 -22.12
N PRO A 467 10.57 -16.84 -21.90
CA PRO A 467 10.77 -15.54 -21.30
C PRO A 467 11.46 -15.58 -19.94
N ASP A 468 11.19 -16.60 -19.11
CA ASP A 468 11.86 -16.76 -17.82
C ASP A 468 13.34 -17.05 -17.99
N ILE A 469 13.72 -17.86 -19.02
CA ILE A 469 15.13 -18.08 -19.39
C ILE A 469 15.78 -16.78 -19.89
N ALA A 470 15.06 -15.99 -20.69
CA ALA A 470 15.54 -14.69 -21.16
C ALA A 470 15.77 -13.71 -19.99
N GLU A 471 14.87 -13.69 -18.99
CA GLU A 471 15.05 -12.91 -17.76
C GLU A 471 16.34 -13.30 -17.03
N GLU A 472 16.57 -14.61 -16.83
CA GLU A 472 17.77 -15.09 -16.16
C GLU A 472 19.06 -14.68 -16.90
N VAL A 473 19.05 -14.75 -18.22
CA VAL A 473 20.17 -14.29 -19.04
C VAL A 473 20.34 -12.77 -18.90
N ALA A 474 19.26 -11.99 -19.02
CA ALA A 474 19.32 -10.53 -19.00
C ALA A 474 19.83 -9.97 -17.66
N ARG A 475 19.30 -10.48 -16.51
CA ARG A 475 19.65 -9.99 -15.18
C ARG A 475 21.12 -10.25 -14.80
N ILE A 476 21.70 -11.38 -15.24
CA ILE A 476 23.12 -11.69 -15.00
C ILE A 476 24.03 -11.04 -16.03
N TYR A 477 23.57 -10.90 -17.29
CA TYR A 477 24.27 -10.10 -18.30
C TYR A 477 24.40 -8.63 -17.87
N GLY A 478 23.40 -8.12 -17.13
CA GLY A 478 23.27 -6.75 -16.64
C GLY A 478 22.37 -5.92 -17.53
N TYR A 479 21.28 -5.40 -16.96
CA TYR A 479 20.33 -4.54 -17.67
C TYR A 479 20.98 -3.26 -18.20
N GLU A 480 22.03 -2.78 -17.55
CA GLU A 480 22.82 -1.62 -17.96
C GLU A 480 23.57 -1.84 -19.30
N ASN A 481 23.78 -3.11 -19.68
CA ASN A 481 24.42 -3.47 -20.96
C ASN A 481 23.43 -3.54 -22.13
N ILE A 482 22.11 -3.47 -21.84
CA ILE A 482 21.05 -3.50 -22.84
C ILE A 482 20.82 -2.08 -23.34
N GLN A 483 21.05 -1.86 -24.65
CA GLN A 483 20.91 -0.54 -25.23
C GLN A 483 19.44 -0.12 -25.36
N SER A 484 19.13 1.10 -24.94
CA SER A 484 17.82 1.69 -25.18
C SER A 484 17.58 1.91 -26.67
N THR A 485 16.50 1.35 -27.18
CA THR A 485 16.07 1.53 -28.58
C THR A 485 14.79 2.35 -28.64
N ARG A 486 14.60 3.06 -29.76
CA ARG A 486 13.33 3.74 -30.04
C ARG A 486 12.38 2.74 -30.71
N PRO A 487 11.12 2.64 -30.27
CA PRO A 487 10.15 1.80 -30.98
C PRO A 487 9.97 2.30 -32.41
N LEU A 488 10.05 1.38 -33.37
CA LEU A 488 9.71 1.65 -34.76
C LEU A 488 8.20 1.56 -34.91
N SER A 489 7.58 2.67 -35.23
CA SER A 489 6.15 2.71 -35.54
C SER A 489 5.89 3.57 -36.76
N ASN A 490 4.82 3.29 -37.48
CA ASN A 490 4.31 4.21 -38.49
C ASN A 490 3.89 5.50 -37.78
N ILE A 491 4.29 6.65 -38.38
CA ILE A 491 3.80 7.95 -37.90
C ILE A 491 2.30 7.99 -38.18
N SER A 492 1.51 7.98 -37.13
CA SER A 492 0.07 8.27 -37.19
C SER A 492 -0.17 9.63 -36.55
N GLU A 493 -1.12 10.39 -37.08
CA GLU A 493 -1.60 11.57 -36.36
C GLU A 493 -2.19 11.12 -35.02
N GLY A 494 -1.60 11.60 -33.94
CA GLY A 494 -2.21 11.47 -32.62
C GLY A 494 -3.49 12.30 -32.59
N GLN A 495 -4.63 11.66 -32.38
CA GLN A 495 -5.87 12.37 -32.13
C GLN A 495 -6.16 12.33 -30.64
N GLU A 496 -6.31 13.50 -30.05
CA GLU A 496 -6.84 13.62 -28.71
C GLU A 496 -8.32 13.22 -28.68
N GLY A 497 -8.72 12.41 -27.72
CA GLY A 497 -10.12 12.04 -27.56
C GLY A 497 -11.01 13.26 -27.30
N PHE A 498 -12.18 13.34 -28.00
CA PHE A 498 -13.09 14.50 -27.92
C PHE A 498 -13.47 14.86 -26.48
N GLU A 499 -13.82 13.87 -25.66
CA GLU A 499 -14.16 14.10 -24.24
C GLU A 499 -12.98 14.70 -23.47
N HIS A 500 -11.76 14.24 -23.74
CA HIS A 500 -10.55 14.78 -23.09
C HIS A 500 -10.34 16.24 -23.48
N ALA A 501 -10.39 16.57 -24.77
CA ALA A 501 -10.26 17.93 -25.25
C ALA A 501 -11.34 18.88 -24.67
N VAL A 502 -12.57 18.39 -24.51
CA VAL A 502 -13.66 19.15 -23.87
C VAL A 502 -13.36 19.40 -22.39
N ARG A 503 -12.89 18.39 -21.66
CA ARG A 503 -12.52 18.56 -20.24
C ARG A 503 -11.41 19.59 -20.05
N GLU A 504 -10.35 19.49 -20.85
CA GLU A 504 -9.24 20.47 -20.85
C GLU A 504 -9.75 21.89 -21.19
N HIS A 505 -10.67 21.99 -22.15
CA HIS A 505 -11.28 23.26 -22.50
C HIS A 505 -12.08 23.86 -21.32
N ILE A 506 -12.95 23.08 -20.67
CA ILE A 506 -13.73 23.52 -19.50
C ILE A 506 -12.79 23.89 -18.34
N SER A 507 -11.80 23.04 -18.04
CA SER A 507 -10.77 23.30 -17.02
C SER A 507 -10.06 24.63 -17.30
N SER A 508 -9.67 24.89 -18.55
CA SER A 508 -9.05 26.14 -18.98
C SER A 508 -9.94 27.36 -18.76
N VAL A 509 -11.24 27.26 -19.06
CA VAL A 509 -12.21 28.36 -18.85
C VAL A 509 -12.36 28.66 -17.36
N LEU A 510 -12.56 27.64 -16.53
CA LEU A 510 -12.73 27.81 -15.08
C LEU A 510 -11.46 28.36 -14.42
N SER A 511 -10.28 27.83 -14.75
CA SER A 511 -9.00 28.32 -14.24
C SER A 511 -8.72 29.76 -14.63
N ARG A 512 -8.98 30.17 -15.88
CA ARG A 512 -8.86 31.57 -16.36
C ARG A 512 -9.87 32.48 -15.70
N SER A 513 -10.99 31.96 -15.23
CA SER A 513 -11.99 32.69 -14.46
C SER A 513 -11.61 32.82 -12.97
N GLY A 514 -10.46 32.32 -12.55
CA GLY A 514 -9.89 32.49 -11.21
C GLY A 514 -10.25 31.39 -10.20
N LEU A 515 -10.68 30.23 -10.67
CA LEU A 515 -10.88 29.04 -9.82
C LEU A 515 -9.62 28.17 -9.82
N ASN A 516 -9.39 27.49 -8.72
CA ASN A 516 -8.34 26.47 -8.57
C ASN A 516 -8.94 25.07 -8.69
N GLU A 517 -8.27 24.19 -9.44
CA GLU A 517 -8.66 22.80 -9.51
C GLU A 517 -8.32 22.07 -8.20
N THR A 518 -9.20 21.17 -7.77
CA THR A 518 -9.01 20.30 -6.61
C THR A 518 -9.16 18.85 -7.03
N VAL A 519 -8.49 17.97 -6.27
CA VAL A 519 -8.62 16.52 -6.40
C VAL A 519 -8.97 15.96 -5.03
N THR A 520 -10.11 15.31 -4.94
CA THR A 520 -10.62 14.73 -3.70
C THR A 520 -10.86 13.24 -3.80
N PHE A 521 -11.06 12.56 -2.65
CA PHE A 521 -11.37 11.14 -2.64
C PHE A 521 -12.73 10.83 -3.28
N SER A 522 -12.80 9.69 -3.98
CA SER A 522 -14.05 9.20 -4.58
C SER A 522 -15.02 8.56 -3.57
N PHE A 523 -14.86 8.84 -2.30
CA PHE A 523 -15.62 8.26 -1.19
C PHE A 523 -16.43 9.33 -0.48
N MET A 524 -17.56 8.93 0.13
CA MET A 524 -18.40 9.83 0.91
C MET A 524 -19.02 9.12 2.11
N SER A 525 -19.48 9.94 3.06
CA SER A 525 -20.31 9.52 4.18
C SER A 525 -21.81 9.63 3.84
N VAL A 526 -22.63 8.78 4.41
CA VAL A 526 -24.10 8.91 4.35
C VAL A 526 -24.57 10.25 4.97
N ASP A 527 -23.90 10.68 6.05
CA ASP A 527 -24.22 11.94 6.73
C ASP A 527 -23.94 13.18 5.87
N SER A 528 -23.03 13.09 4.90
CA SER A 528 -22.77 14.18 3.94
C SER A 528 -24.01 14.52 3.11
N LEU A 529 -24.79 13.52 2.71
CA LEU A 529 -26.04 13.72 1.98
C LEU A 529 -27.12 14.39 2.86
N LYS A 530 -27.21 14.03 4.13
CA LYS A 530 -28.11 14.68 5.09
C LYS A 530 -27.74 16.15 5.32
N LYS A 531 -26.44 16.45 5.45
CA LYS A 531 -25.92 17.82 5.57
C LYS A 531 -26.31 18.69 4.39
N LEU A 532 -26.42 18.10 3.19
CA LEU A 532 -26.85 18.77 1.96
C LEU A 532 -28.36 18.75 1.73
N LEU A 533 -29.14 18.32 2.72
CA LEU A 533 -30.61 18.31 2.72
C LEU A 533 -31.26 17.38 1.67
N PHE A 534 -30.51 16.41 1.14
CA PHE A 534 -31.12 15.38 0.32
C PHE A 534 -32.10 14.54 1.15
N LYS A 535 -33.27 14.27 0.61
CA LYS A 535 -34.27 13.40 1.22
C LYS A 535 -33.82 11.95 1.14
N GLU A 536 -34.22 11.11 2.09
CA GLU A 536 -33.80 9.71 2.17
C GLU A 536 -34.25 8.85 0.94
N ASP A 537 -35.28 9.31 0.22
CA ASP A 537 -35.76 8.73 -1.04
C ASP A 537 -35.07 9.28 -2.30
N ASP A 538 -34.13 10.22 -2.15
CA ASP A 538 -33.39 10.76 -3.27
C ASP A 538 -32.43 9.75 -3.89
N ALA A 539 -32.24 9.84 -5.21
CA ALA A 539 -31.36 8.96 -5.97
C ALA A 539 -29.89 8.98 -5.50
N HIS A 540 -29.43 10.05 -4.84
CA HIS A 540 -28.07 10.16 -4.28
C HIS A 540 -27.82 9.18 -3.14
N TYR A 541 -28.86 8.68 -2.45
CA TYR A 541 -28.74 7.63 -1.44
C TYR A 541 -28.55 6.23 -2.03
N GLN A 542 -28.82 6.04 -3.32
CA GLN A 542 -28.50 4.81 -4.04
C GLN A 542 -27.00 4.81 -4.39
N ALA A 543 -26.16 4.60 -3.39
CA ALA A 543 -24.72 4.63 -3.50
C ALA A 543 -24.10 3.23 -3.41
N VAL A 544 -22.94 3.05 -4.01
CA VAL A 544 -22.19 1.79 -4.00
C VAL A 544 -21.49 1.62 -2.65
N PRO A 545 -21.78 0.59 -1.86
CA PRO A 545 -21.05 0.34 -0.62
C PRO A 545 -19.66 -0.24 -0.91
N ILE A 546 -18.66 0.22 -0.15
CA ILE A 546 -17.29 -0.31 -0.20
C ILE A 546 -17.22 -1.50 0.76
N LEU A 547 -16.76 -2.65 0.28
CA LEU A 547 -16.74 -3.90 1.04
C LEU A 547 -15.83 -3.82 2.28
N ASN A 548 -14.68 -3.15 2.14
CA ASN A 548 -13.69 -2.95 3.20
C ASN A 548 -13.16 -1.50 3.14
N PRO A 549 -13.96 -0.53 3.62
CA PRO A 549 -13.57 0.88 3.57
C PRO A 549 -12.32 1.13 4.42
N ILE A 550 -11.49 2.11 4.01
CA ILE A 550 -10.28 2.50 4.75
C ILE A 550 -10.65 3.01 6.15
N THR A 551 -11.77 3.71 6.26
CA THR A 551 -12.37 4.16 7.53
C THR A 551 -13.87 3.94 7.49
N GLU A 552 -14.50 3.76 8.65
CA GLU A 552 -15.97 3.66 8.78
C GLU A 552 -16.67 4.99 8.43
N GLU A 553 -15.92 6.09 8.37
CA GLU A 553 -16.44 7.41 8.03
C GLU A 553 -16.82 7.52 6.55
N PHE A 554 -16.09 6.82 5.64
CA PHE A 554 -16.29 6.87 4.19
C PHE A 554 -16.66 5.51 3.59
N PRO A 555 -17.84 4.97 3.92
CA PRO A 555 -18.22 3.61 3.50
C PRO A 555 -18.81 3.52 2.09
N LEU A 556 -19.02 4.64 1.39
CA LEU A 556 -19.73 4.70 0.11
C LEU A 556 -18.88 5.36 -0.97
N MET A 557 -19.06 4.93 -2.22
CA MET A 557 -18.62 5.69 -3.39
C MET A 557 -19.50 6.93 -3.56
N ARG A 558 -18.89 8.08 -3.92
CA ARG A 558 -19.61 9.36 -4.05
C ARG A 558 -20.61 9.37 -5.20
N THR A 559 -21.77 9.95 -4.96
CA THR A 559 -22.85 10.18 -5.93
C THR A 559 -22.96 11.64 -6.36
N THR A 560 -22.23 12.56 -5.75
CA THR A 560 -22.02 13.97 -6.09
C THR A 560 -20.65 14.42 -5.57
N LEU A 561 -20.05 15.46 -6.16
CA LEU A 561 -18.77 16.05 -5.75
C LEU A 561 -18.94 17.09 -4.63
N LEU A 562 -20.14 17.58 -4.42
CA LEU A 562 -20.41 18.71 -3.53
C LEU A 562 -19.95 18.50 -2.08
N PRO A 563 -20.16 17.33 -1.43
CA PRO A 563 -19.64 17.08 -0.09
C PRO A 563 -18.12 17.25 0.02
N SER A 564 -17.40 16.72 -0.95
CA SER A 564 -15.93 16.78 -0.96
C SER A 564 -15.42 18.22 -1.07
N LEU A 565 -16.06 19.07 -1.91
CA LEU A 565 -15.70 20.47 -2.02
C LEU A 565 -16.06 21.26 -0.76
N MET A 566 -17.16 20.90 -0.08
CA MET A 566 -17.50 21.50 1.22
C MET A 566 -16.44 21.16 2.29
N ASP A 567 -15.94 19.94 2.31
CA ASP A 567 -14.85 19.53 3.21
C ASP A 567 -13.55 20.30 2.91
N VAL A 568 -13.25 20.56 1.63
CA VAL A 568 -12.13 21.42 1.23
C VAL A 568 -12.32 22.84 1.74
N LEU A 569 -13.53 23.39 1.62
CA LEU A 569 -13.86 24.73 2.14
C LEU A 569 -13.65 24.80 3.66
N VAL A 570 -14.20 23.84 4.42
CA VAL A 570 -14.05 23.78 5.89
C VAL A 570 -12.58 23.77 6.31
N ARG A 571 -11.74 22.95 5.64
CA ARG A 571 -10.29 22.91 5.91
C ARG A 571 -9.61 24.23 5.61
N ASN A 572 -9.99 24.90 4.51
CA ASN A 572 -9.45 26.21 4.16
C ASN A 572 -9.85 27.30 5.17
N GLN A 573 -11.10 27.31 5.64
CA GLN A 573 -11.52 28.21 6.71
C GLN A 573 -10.77 27.96 8.02
N ALA A 574 -10.49 26.69 8.39
CA ALA A 574 -9.74 26.36 9.59
C ALA A 574 -8.32 26.96 9.61
N VAL A 575 -7.70 27.13 8.44
CA VAL A 575 -6.41 27.83 8.27
C VAL A 575 -6.54 29.29 7.89
N LYS A 576 -7.76 29.86 8.04
CA LYS A 576 -8.08 31.27 7.84
C LYS A 576 -7.93 31.80 6.40
N ASN A 577 -8.14 30.92 5.41
CA ASN A 577 -8.31 31.37 4.04
C ASN A 577 -9.70 32.00 3.89
N ASP A 578 -9.76 33.27 3.63
CA ASP A 578 -10.97 34.07 3.51
C ASP A 578 -11.57 34.08 2.09
N ARG A 579 -10.86 33.52 1.11
CA ARG A 579 -11.33 33.35 -0.26
C ARG A 579 -11.06 31.94 -0.73
N VAL A 580 -12.11 31.21 -1.10
CA VAL A 580 -12.04 29.89 -1.70
C VAL A 580 -12.87 29.89 -2.98
N ALA A 581 -12.20 29.70 -4.13
CA ALA A 581 -12.82 29.57 -5.43
C ALA A 581 -12.18 28.33 -6.09
N ILE A 582 -12.92 27.23 -6.10
CA ILE A 582 -12.41 25.90 -6.46
C ILE A 582 -13.38 25.17 -7.39
N TYR A 583 -12.85 24.21 -8.14
CA TYR A 583 -13.63 23.25 -8.93
C TYR A 583 -12.96 21.89 -8.95
N GLU A 584 -13.72 20.85 -9.27
CA GLU A 584 -13.25 19.49 -9.53
C GLU A 584 -13.96 18.90 -10.76
N ILE A 585 -13.21 18.21 -11.63
CA ILE A 585 -13.75 17.46 -12.75
C ILE A 585 -13.47 15.98 -12.46
N ALA A 586 -14.48 15.23 -12.03
CA ALA A 586 -14.26 13.86 -11.58
C ALA A 586 -15.50 12.97 -11.74
N SER A 587 -15.32 11.67 -11.49
CA SER A 587 -16.40 10.69 -11.60
C SER A 587 -17.27 10.62 -10.34
N THR A 588 -18.57 10.47 -10.55
CA THR A 588 -19.56 10.02 -9.58
C THR A 588 -20.06 8.62 -9.98
N TYR A 589 -20.54 7.84 -9.01
CA TYR A 589 -20.81 6.41 -9.18
C TYR A 589 -22.25 6.10 -8.80
N ARG A 590 -23.01 5.53 -9.73
CA ARG A 590 -24.40 5.14 -9.49
C ARG A 590 -24.62 3.68 -9.82
N PRO A 591 -25.10 2.88 -8.85
CA PRO A 591 -25.41 1.48 -9.13
C PRO A 591 -26.69 1.37 -9.94
N LYS A 592 -26.77 0.42 -10.86
CA LYS A 592 -27.99 0.12 -11.61
C LYS A 592 -29.02 -0.61 -10.75
N SER A 593 -28.53 -1.37 -9.77
CA SER A 593 -29.34 -2.06 -8.76
C SER A 593 -28.57 -2.26 -7.46
N LEU A 594 -29.28 -2.42 -6.35
CA LEU A 594 -28.75 -2.84 -5.06
C LEU A 594 -29.40 -4.17 -4.64
N PRO A 595 -28.63 -5.22 -4.22
CA PRO A 595 -27.16 -5.23 -4.14
C PRO A 595 -26.50 -5.14 -5.52
N VAL A 596 -25.27 -4.62 -5.57
CA VAL A 596 -24.52 -4.44 -6.83
C VAL A 596 -24.13 -5.79 -7.42
N THR A 597 -24.62 -6.09 -8.65
CA THR A 597 -24.36 -7.35 -9.37
C THR A 597 -23.69 -7.16 -10.72
N GLU A 598 -23.58 -5.91 -11.18
CA GLU A 598 -22.96 -5.52 -12.46
C GLU A 598 -22.18 -4.22 -12.33
N LEU A 599 -21.44 -3.83 -13.37
CA LEU A 599 -20.68 -2.59 -13.39
C LEU A 599 -21.59 -1.39 -13.19
N VAL A 600 -21.15 -0.47 -12.35
CA VAL A 600 -21.88 0.76 -12.02
C VAL A 600 -21.72 1.80 -13.13
N ASP A 601 -22.63 2.76 -13.20
CA ASP A 601 -22.50 3.90 -14.09
C ASP A 601 -21.52 4.91 -13.50
N GLU A 602 -20.45 5.19 -14.23
CA GLU A 602 -19.51 6.27 -13.94
C GLU A 602 -19.91 7.50 -14.74
N ASN A 603 -20.34 8.56 -14.08
CA ASN A 603 -20.68 9.82 -14.71
C ASN A 603 -19.63 10.87 -14.36
N ARG A 604 -19.12 11.58 -15.37
CA ARG A 604 -18.23 12.70 -15.13
C ARG A 604 -19.04 13.95 -14.85
N GLU A 605 -18.73 14.58 -13.74
CA GLU A 605 -19.35 15.82 -13.29
C GLU A 605 -18.29 16.91 -13.10
N ILE A 606 -18.68 18.16 -13.29
CA ILE A 606 -17.87 19.33 -13.01
C ILE A 606 -18.60 20.09 -11.91
N THR A 607 -18.02 20.15 -10.73
CA THR A 607 -18.61 20.86 -9.59
C THR A 607 -17.64 21.93 -9.12
N GLY A 608 -18.16 23.08 -8.76
CA GLY A 608 -17.34 24.15 -8.20
C GLY A 608 -18.04 24.92 -7.08
N LEU A 609 -17.21 25.63 -6.33
CA LEU A 609 -17.59 26.36 -5.14
C LEU A 609 -16.88 27.70 -5.06
N LEU A 610 -17.65 28.78 -4.76
CA LEU A 610 -17.16 30.13 -4.52
C LEU A 610 -17.53 30.54 -3.09
N TYR A 611 -16.54 31.02 -2.35
CA TYR A 611 -16.69 31.50 -0.99
C TYR A 611 -15.81 32.73 -0.74
N GLY A 612 -16.32 33.71 0.03
CA GLY A 612 -15.59 34.90 0.45
C GLY A 612 -15.63 36.01 -0.55
N ASN A 613 -14.55 36.75 -0.69
CA ASN A 613 -14.50 37.97 -1.49
C ASN A 613 -14.07 37.72 -2.94
N ARG A 614 -14.85 38.17 -3.91
CA ARG A 614 -14.47 38.21 -5.32
C ARG A 614 -13.29 39.16 -5.52
N THR A 615 -13.38 40.37 -4.95
CA THR A 615 -12.35 41.41 -5.00
C THR A 615 -11.81 41.65 -3.59
N GLN A 616 -10.51 41.55 -3.42
CA GLN A 616 -9.86 41.92 -2.15
C GLN A 616 -9.76 43.41 -2.01
N ALA A 617 -9.89 43.89 -0.77
CA ALA A 617 -9.71 45.30 -0.46
C ALA A 617 -8.30 45.75 -0.84
N SER A 618 -8.22 46.81 -1.63
CA SER A 618 -6.98 47.50 -1.99
C SER A 618 -7.22 49.00 -2.05
N TRP A 619 -6.17 49.79 -2.28
CA TRP A 619 -6.35 51.24 -2.30
C TRP A 619 -7.38 51.72 -3.30
N PRO A 620 -7.56 51.16 -4.54
CA PRO A 620 -8.59 51.60 -5.48
C PRO A 620 -9.89 50.80 -5.39
N TYR A 621 -9.93 49.64 -4.69
CA TYR A 621 -11.10 48.75 -4.68
C TYR A 621 -11.57 48.43 -3.27
N LYS A 622 -12.89 48.42 -3.08
CA LYS A 622 -13.52 47.88 -1.87
C LYS A 622 -13.60 46.35 -1.98
N ALA A 623 -13.58 45.68 -0.82
CA ALA A 623 -13.91 44.27 -0.79
C ALA A 623 -15.36 44.06 -1.24
N GLU A 624 -15.56 43.17 -2.19
CA GLU A 624 -16.87 42.74 -2.66
C GLU A 624 -16.95 41.21 -2.59
N GLY A 625 -17.99 40.71 -1.95
CA GLY A 625 -18.23 39.24 -1.85
C GLY A 625 -18.69 38.67 -3.18
N PHE A 626 -18.50 37.34 -3.31
CA PHE A 626 -19.17 36.59 -4.38
C PHE A 626 -20.70 36.68 -4.22
N ASP A 627 -21.40 36.64 -5.35
CA ASP A 627 -22.86 36.62 -5.39
C ASP A 627 -23.41 35.62 -6.43
N PHE A 628 -24.76 35.59 -6.56
CA PHE A 628 -25.42 34.70 -7.51
C PHE A 628 -24.99 34.96 -8.96
N TYR A 629 -24.71 36.22 -9.32
CA TYR A 629 -24.35 36.56 -10.70
C TYR A 629 -22.92 36.16 -11.06
N ASP A 630 -22.03 36.00 -10.08
CA ASP A 630 -20.69 35.47 -10.31
C ASP A 630 -20.75 34.00 -10.76
N VAL A 631 -21.49 33.16 -10.04
CA VAL A 631 -21.65 31.74 -10.43
C VAL A 631 -22.45 31.61 -11.73
N LYS A 632 -23.46 32.44 -11.94
CA LYS A 632 -24.20 32.47 -13.20
C LYS A 632 -23.28 32.85 -14.37
N GLY A 633 -22.46 33.87 -14.23
CA GLY A 633 -21.52 34.33 -15.26
C GLY A 633 -20.48 33.25 -15.59
N LEU A 634 -20.00 32.45 -14.61
CA LEU A 634 -19.15 31.30 -14.85
C LEU A 634 -19.84 30.26 -15.73
N MET A 635 -21.11 29.90 -15.43
CA MET A 635 -21.87 28.94 -16.22
C MET A 635 -22.09 29.43 -17.65
N GLU A 636 -22.41 30.71 -17.82
CA GLU A 636 -22.55 31.35 -19.15
C GLU A 636 -21.21 31.32 -19.92
N ALA A 637 -20.10 31.63 -19.26
CA ALA A 637 -18.79 31.57 -19.90
C ALA A 637 -18.45 30.16 -20.40
N VAL A 638 -18.70 29.14 -19.58
CA VAL A 638 -18.47 27.72 -19.99
C VAL A 638 -19.40 27.35 -21.15
N LEU A 639 -20.71 27.53 -21.03
CA LEU A 639 -21.66 27.14 -22.06
C LEU A 639 -21.41 27.89 -23.38
N THR A 640 -21.11 29.20 -23.32
CA THR A 640 -20.77 30.02 -24.50
C THR A 640 -19.49 29.50 -25.17
N SER A 641 -18.46 29.14 -24.39
CA SER A 641 -17.20 28.61 -24.92
C SER A 641 -17.35 27.25 -25.60
N LEU A 642 -18.39 26.50 -25.22
CA LEU A 642 -18.76 25.23 -25.81
C LEU A 642 -19.75 25.36 -27.00
N GLY A 643 -20.16 26.59 -27.32
CA GLY A 643 -21.15 26.85 -28.37
C GLY A 643 -22.57 26.39 -28.01
N ILE A 644 -22.89 26.26 -26.73
CA ILE A 644 -24.20 25.76 -26.26
C ILE A 644 -25.13 26.93 -25.92
N HIS A 645 -26.30 26.93 -26.53
CA HIS A 645 -27.38 27.86 -26.21
C HIS A 645 -28.42 27.18 -25.32
N ALA A 646 -28.45 27.52 -24.03
CA ALA A 646 -29.35 26.94 -23.06
C ALA A 646 -30.34 27.96 -22.51
N GLN A 647 -31.50 27.49 -22.05
CA GLN A 647 -32.50 28.32 -21.38
C GLN A 647 -32.32 28.30 -19.88
N LEU A 648 -32.42 29.44 -19.25
CA LEU A 648 -32.38 29.60 -17.80
C LEU A 648 -33.77 29.34 -17.21
N ARG A 649 -33.84 28.47 -16.19
CA ARG A 649 -35.05 28.30 -15.36
C ARG A 649 -34.70 28.21 -13.88
N VAL A 650 -35.69 28.40 -13.02
CA VAL A 650 -35.54 28.26 -11.56
C VAL A 650 -35.30 26.79 -11.25
N SER A 651 -34.37 26.53 -10.34
CA SER A 651 -34.08 25.20 -9.85
C SER A 651 -34.73 24.93 -8.48
N ASP A 652 -35.23 23.74 -8.27
CA ASP A 652 -35.73 23.22 -6.99
C ASP A 652 -34.78 22.23 -6.32
N TYR A 653 -33.52 22.23 -6.74
CA TYR A 653 -32.48 21.32 -6.24
C TYR A 653 -32.24 21.52 -4.74
N ALA A 654 -32.41 20.46 -3.94
CA ALA A 654 -32.48 20.50 -2.49
C ALA A 654 -31.30 21.23 -1.80
N PRO A 655 -30.02 21.04 -2.23
CA PRO A 655 -28.90 21.77 -1.63
C PRO A 655 -28.91 23.27 -1.85
N LEU A 656 -29.68 23.82 -2.81
CA LEU A 656 -29.67 25.24 -3.16
C LEU A 656 -30.75 26.06 -2.42
N HIS A 657 -30.45 27.34 -2.26
CA HIS A 657 -31.37 28.32 -1.66
C HIS A 657 -32.60 28.52 -2.55
N PRO A 658 -33.85 28.36 -2.06
CA PRO A 658 -35.07 28.36 -2.89
C PRO A 658 -35.34 29.68 -3.65
N GLY A 659 -34.75 30.80 -3.21
CA GLY A 659 -34.88 32.09 -3.86
C GLY A 659 -33.67 32.55 -4.68
N LYS A 660 -32.58 31.75 -4.70
CA LYS A 660 -31.32 32.08 -5.39
C LYS A 660 -30.72 30.85 -6.08
N ALA A 661 -31.56 30.10 -6.76
CA ALA A 661 -31.19 28.86 -7.46
C ALA A 661 -31.69 28.88 -8.89
N ALA A 662 -30.86 28.44 -9.81
CA ALA A 662 -31.19 28.33 -11.22
C ALA A 662 -30.52 27.10 -11.86
N GLU A 663 -31.02 26.77 -13.05
CA GLU A 663 -30.40 25.72 -13.88
C GLU A 663 -30.49 26.13 -15.36
N TYR A 664 -29.48 25.68 -16.14
CA TYR A 664 -29.51 25.80 -17.60
C TYR A 664 -29.97 24.48 -18.20
N VAL A 665 -30.92 24.59 -19.16
CA VAL A 665 -31.52 23.41 -19.81
C VAL A 665 -31.58 23.58 -21.33
N VAL A 666 -31.56 22.43 -22.03
CA VAL A 666 -31.90 22.31 -23.44
C VAL A 666 -33.05 21.32 -23.56
N GLY A 667 -34.26 21.81 -23.96
CA GLY A 667 -35.45 20.98 -23.81
C GLY A 667 -35.71 20.66 -22.33
N ASP A 668 -35.83 19.36 -22.00
CA ASP A 668 -36.03 18.90 -20.64
C ASP A 668 -34.69 18.50 -19.94
N THR A 669 -33.59 18.46 -20.70
CA THR A 669 -32.29 18.02 -20.18
C THR A 669 -31.60 19.13 -19.38
N VAL A 670 -31.28 18.89 -18.13
CA VAL A 670 -30.52 19.78 -17.24
C VAL A 670 -29.03 19.64 -17.53
N LEU A 671 -28.41 20.73 -17.98
CA LEU A 671 -26.96 20.76 -18.26
C LEU A 671 -26.13 21.15 -17.05
N CYS A 672 -26.64 22.10 -16.26
CA CYS A 672 -26.02 22.49 -14.99
C CYS A 672 -27.03 23.05 -14.01
N ARG A 673 -26.71 22.94 -12.73
CA ARG A 673 -27.44 23.58 -11.62
C ARG A 673 -26.48 24.48 -10.85
N PHE A 674 -26.95 25.62 -10.39
CA PHE A 674 -26.11 26.58 -9.69
C PHE A 674 -26.92 27.53 -8.81
N GLY A 675 -26.25 28.13 -7.85
CA GLY A 675 -26.86 29.14 -6.96
C GLY A 675 -26.16 29.26 -5.62
N GLU A 676 -26.83 29.99 -4.70
CA GLU A 676 -26.42 30.03 -3.30
C GLU A 676 -26.76 28.70 -2.63
N LEU A 677 -25.82 28.12 -1.84
CA LEU A 677 -26.10 26.94 -1.05
C LEU A 677 -27.15 27.27 0.03
N HIS A 678 -28.03 26.32 0.32
CA HIS A 678 -29.10 26.56 1.32
C HIS A 678 -28.47 26.90 2.69
N PRO A 679 -28.95 27.92 3.41
CA PRO A 679 -28.38 28.33 4.70
C PRO A 679 -28.23 27.21 5.70
N GLN A 680 -29.18 26.25 5.76
CA GLN A 680 -29.10 25.10 6.61
C GLN A 680 -27.95 24.15 6.22
N CYS A 681 -27.61 24.05 4.92
CA CYS A 681 -26.43 23.29 4.48
C CYS A 681 -25.14 23.94 4.99
N VAL A 682 -25.07 25.29 4.89
CA VAL A 682 -23.93 26.07 5.37
C VAL A 682 -23.74 25.86 6.88
N ASP A 683 -24.84 25.95 7.66
CA ASP A 683 -24.85 25.70 9.11
C ASP A 683 -24.44 24.26 9.45
N ASN A 684 -24.92 23.27 8.69
CA ASN A 684 -24.58 21.86 8.91
C ASN A 684 -23.08 21.54 8.72
N TYR A 685 -22.35 22.38 7.92
CA TYR A 685 -20.90 22.29 7.73
C TYR A 685 -20.10 23.25 8.62
N ASP A 686 -20.78 24.01 9.51
CA ASP A 686 -20.18 25.05 10.37
C ASP A 686 -19.39 26.11 9.58
N VAL A 687 -19.92 26.51 8.43
CA VAL A 687 -19.29 27.49 7.54
C VAL A 687 -19.89 28.88 7.80
N ALA A 688 -19.04 29.91 7.87
CA ALA A 688 -19.46 31.29 8.11
C ALA A 688 -19.66 32.01 6.79
N GLY A 689 -20.92 32.41 6.48
CA GLY A 689 -21.25 33.22 5.32
C GLY A 689 -21.79 32.46 4.11
N PRO A 690 -22.23 33.15 3.05
CA PRO A 690 -22.82 32.51 1.88
C PRO A 690 -21.78 31.73 1.06
N VAL A 691 -22.23 30.62 0.52
CA VAL A 691 -21.45 29.75 -0.39
C VAL A 691 -22.23 29.63 -1.70
N TYR A 692 -21.57 29.84 -2.83
CA TYR A 692 -22.17 29.66 -4.15
C TYR A 692 -21.56 28.43 -4.81
N VAL A 693 -22.40 27.59 -5.42
CA VAL A 693 -21.99 26.33 -6.00
C VAL A 693 -22.57 26.13 -7.39
N PHE A 694 -21.93 25.28 -8.17
CA PHE A 694 -22.44 24.78 -9.43
C PHE A 694 -22.10 23.30 -9.61
N GLU A 695 -22.99 22.60 -10.31
CA GLU A 695 -22.80 21.21 -10.78
C GLU A 695 -23.18 21.15 -12.25
N MET A 696 -22.26 20.61 -13.09
CA MET A 696 -22.46 20.40 -14.53
C MET A 696 -22.29 18.94 -14.87
N TYR A 697 -23.06 18.43 -15.82
CA TYR A 697 -23.13 17.03 -16.21
C TYR A 697 -22.50 16.83 -17.58
N LEU A 698 -21.23 16.35 -17.62
CA LEU A 698 -20.46 16.24 -18.86
C LEU A 698 -21.16 15.40 -19.91
N LYS A 699 -21.78 14.29 -19.49
CA LYS A 699 -22.55 13.38 -20.37
C LYS A 699 -23.64 14.11 -21.16
N ASP A 700 -24.31 15.05 -20.53
CA ASP A 700 -25.42 15.81 -21.12
C ASP A 700 -24.93 17.02 -21.95
N LEU A 701 -23.73 17.51 -21.70
CA LEU A 701 -23.07 18.55 -22.47
C LEU A 701 -22.52 18.03 -23.81
N LEU A 702 -21.80 16.87 -23.79
CA LEU A 702 -21.03 16.33 -24.93
C LEU A 702 -21.79 16.30 -26.25
N PRO A 703 -23.08 15.88 -26.31
CA PRO A 703 -23.85 15.85 -27.58
C PRO A 703 -24.17 17.23 -28.17
N LEU A 704 -24.08 18.29 -27.34
CA LEU A 704 -24.52 19.64 -27.70
C LEU A 704 -23.37 20.58 -28.09
N ILE A 705 -22.12 20.11 -27.90
CA ILE A 705 -20.90 20.91 -28.05
C ILE A 705 -20.63 21.23 -29.52
N ASN A 706 -20.45 22.51 -29.80
CA ASN A 706 -19.94 23.01 -31.07
C ASN A 706 -18.75 23.96 -30.82
N LEU A 707 -17.54 23.44 -30.93
CA LEU A 707 -16.30 24.22 -30.74
C LEU A 707 -15.92 25.04 -31.98
N ILE A 708 -16.61 24.87 -33.09
CA ILE A 708 -16.35 25.63 -34.32
C ILE A 708 -17.34 26.78 -34.36
N PRO A 709 -16.89 28.03 -34.13
CA PRO A 709 -17.80 29.16 -34.14
C PRO A 709 -18.33 29.45 -35.55
N ASP A 710 -19.60 29.77 -35.63
CA ASP A 710 -20.22 30.21 -36.85
C ASP A 710 -19.68 31.61 -37.25
N TYR A 711 -19.19 31.70 -38.49
CA TYR A 711 -18.72 32.96 -38.99
C TYR A 711 -19.89 33.93 -39.34
N HIS A 712 -19.95 35.06 -38.65
CA HIS A 712 -20.83 36.18 -39.00
C HIS A 712 -20.02 37.31 -39.61
N LYS A 713 -20.51 37.80 -40.76
CA LYS A 713 -19.87 38.92 -41.48
C LYS A 713 -19.91 40.17 -40.65
N VAL A 714 -18.77 40.80 -40.41
CA VAL A 714 -18.70 42.11 -39.70
C VAL A 714 -19.45 43.17 -40.49
N GLY A 715 -20.35 43.87 -39.80
CA GLY A 715 -21.13 44.97 -40.42
C GLY A 715 -20.23 46.08 -40.92
N LYS A 716 -20.43 46.53 -42.17
CA LYS A 716 -19.65 47.60 -42.78
C LYS A 716 -20.11 49.01 -42.38
N PHE A 717 -21.34 49.12 -41.94
CA PHE A 717 -21.95 50.40 -41.59
C PHE A 717 -22.02 50.57 -40.08
N PRO A 718 -22.03 51.86 -39.56
CA PRO A 718 -22.09 52.10 -38.13
C PRO A 718 -23.43 51.63 -37.54
N ALA A 719 -23.39 51.18 -36.31
CA ALA A 719 -24.60 50.83 -35.55
C ALA A 719 -25.26 52.12 -35.03
N LEU A 720 -26.60 52.06 -34.88
CA LEU A 720 -27.40 53.07 -34.20
C LEU A 720 -27.86 52.48 -32.84
N THR A 721 -27.53 53.15 -31.74
CA THR A 721 -27.90 52.69 -30.39
C THR A 721 -29.11 53.51 -29.87
N ARG A 722 -30.07 52.84 -29.22
CA ARG A 722 -31.22 53.45 -28.57
C ARG A 722 -31.39 52.89 -27.16
N ASP A 723 -31.42 53.76 -26.18
CA ASP A 723 -31.73 53.41 -24.81
C ASP A 723 -33.22 53.35 -24.56
N LEU A 724 -33.66 52.30 -23.88
CA LEU A 724 -35.03 52.00 -23.51
C LEU A 724 -35.13 51.74 -22.02
N ALA A 725 -35.67 52.68 -21.24
CA ALA A 725 -35.88 52.47 -19.81
C ALA A 725 -37.39 52.22 -19.54
N VAL A 726 -37.65 51.06 -18.92
CA VAL A 726 -39.01 50.59 -18.62
C VAL A 726 -39.17 50.25 -17.13
N LEU A 727 -40.31 50.59 -16.58
CA LEU A 727 -40.76 50.13 -15.27
C LEU A 727 -41.54 48.84 -15.44
N VAL A 728 -41.08 47.76 -14.86
CA VAL A 728 -41.72 46.44 -14.91
C VAL A 728 -42.07 45.93 -13.51
N PRO A 729 -43.11 45.12 -13.34
CA PRO A 729 -43.36 44.45 -12.07
C PRO A 729 -42.17 43.64 -11.62
N VAL A 730 -41.86 43.55 -10.32
CA VAL A 730 -40.75 42.80 -9.76
C VAL A 730 -40.84 41.28 -10.13
N SER A 731 -42.04 40.79 -10.45
CA SER A 731 -42.27 39.41 -10.92
C SER A 731 -41.93 39.18 -12.39
N ALA A 732 -41.67 40.25 -13.17
CA ALA A 732 -41.33 40.09 -14.59
C ALA A 732 -39.92 39.47 -14.73
N LYS A 733 -39.82 38.44 -15.55
CA LYS A 733 -38.54 37.79 -15.79
C LYS A 733 -37.79 38.50 -16.92
N HIS A 734 -36.52 38.81 -16.68
CA HIS A 734 -35.65 39.44 -17.67
C HIS A 734 -35.61 38.69 -19.00
N ALA A 735 -35.58 37.32 -18.98
CA ALA A 735 -35.59 36.52 -20.18
C ALA A 735 -36.85 36.74 -21.05
N ASP A 736 -38.02 36.86 -20.42
CA ASP A 736 -39.28 37.09 -21.13
C ASP A 736 -39.26 38.49 -21.81
N LEU A 737 -38.72 39.50 -21.13
CA LEU A 737 -38.55 40.83 -21.69
C LEU A 737 -37.57 40.85 -22.88
N LEU A 738 -36.42 40.13 -22.75
CA LEU A 738 -35.46 39.98 -23.85
C LEU A 738 -36.07 39.28 -25.07
N ASN A 739 -36.89 38.25 -24.86
CA ASN A 739 -37.57 37.57 -25.94
C ASN A 739 -38.54 38.48 -26.66
N ILE A 740 -39.35 39.26 -25.93
CA ILE A 740 -40.24 40.25 -26.50
C ILE A 740 -39.45 41.28 -27.34
N ILE A 741 -38.34 41.82 -26.78
CA ILE A 741 -37.51 42.81 -27.46
C ILE A 741 -36.91 42.24 -28.75
N ARG A 742 -36.44 41.01 -28.72
CA ARG A 742 -35.84 40.34 -29.90
C ARG A 742 -36.87 40.02 -30.97
N GLU A 743 -38.03 39.51 -30.58
CA GLU A 743 -39.12 39.21 -31.51
C GLU A 743 -39.65 40.46 -32.23
N LYS A 744 -39.76 41.60 -31.54
CA LYS A 744 -40.33 42.85 -32.08
C LYS A 744 -39.26 43.82 -32.60
N GLY A 745 -38.00 43.62 -32.30
CA GLY A 745 -36.86 44.46 -32.70
C GLY A 745 -36.62 44.57 -34.21
N GLY A 746 -37.28 43.68 -35.00
CA GLY A 746 -37.18 43.66 -36.45
C GLY A 746 -35.79 43.23 -36.96
N GLN A 747 -35.64 43.31 -38.30
CA GLN A 747 -34.47 42.76 -39.01
C GLN A 747 -33.14 43.52 -38.72
N TYR A 748 -33.19 44.71 -38.17
CA TYR A 748 -32.02 45.53 -37.88
C TYR A 748 -31.52 45.41 -36.45
N LEU A 749 -32.25 44.76 -35.53
CA LEU A 749 -31.82 44.60 -34.15
C LEU A 749 -30.67 43.61 -34.09
N GLU A 750 -29.45 44.10 -33.83
CA GLU A 750 -28.22 43.28 -33.72
C GLU A 750 -27.99 42.84 -32.28
N GLY A 751 -28.31 43.68 -31.27
CA GLY A 751 -28.02 43.36 -29.87
C GLY A 751 -28.94 44.11 -28.90
N VAL A 752 -29.11 43.49 -27.71
CA VAL A 752 -29.81 44.07 -26.57
C VAL A 752 -28.94 43.89 -25.34
N HIS A 753 -28.66 44.97 -24.64
CA HIS A 753 -27.85 44.93 -23.41
C HIS A 753 -28.59 45.64 -22.27
N LEU A 754 -28.82 44.95 -21.14
CA LEU A 754 -29.33 45.57 -19.90
C LEU A 754 -28.14 46.22 -19.20
N PHE A 755 -28.17 47.56 -19.09
CA PHE A 755 -27.05 48.28 -18.50
C PHE A 755 -27.36 48.96 -17.14
N ASP A 756 -28.65 49.04 -16.76
CA ASP A 756 -29.05 49.61 -15.45
C ASP A 756 -30.29 48.90 -14.89
N VAL A 757 -30.25 48.63 -13.57
CA VAL A 757 -31.35 48.08 -12.77
C VAL A 757 -31.53 48.98 -11.54
N TYR A 758 -32.64 49.72 -11.48
CA TYR A 758 -32.88 50.68 -10.40
C TYR A 758 -34.20 50.41 -9.65
N SER A 759 -34.09 50.27 -8.32
CA SER A 759 -35.22 50.03 -7.40
C SER A 759 -35.32 51.05 -6.26
N GLY A 760 -34.80 52.25 -6.48
CA GLY A 760 -34.81 53.34 -5.47
C GLY A 760 -36.14 54.07 -5.29
N GLU A 761 -36.10 55.12 -4.48
CA GLU A 761 -37.32 55.93 -4.05
C GLU A 761 -38.20 56.46 -5.18
N GLN A 762 -37.64 56.60 -6.38
CA GLN A 762 -38.38 57.12 -7.55
C GLN A 762 -39.17 56.02 -8.30
N VAL A 763 -39.07 54.79 -7.89
CA VAL A 763 -39.77 53.64 -8.50
C VAL A 763 -41.00 53.28 -7.64
N PRO A 764 -42.19 53.11 -8.20
CA PRO A 764 -43.39 52.71 -7.46
C PRO A 764 -43.16 51.34 -6.76
N ARG A 765 -43.74 51.17 -5.55
CA ARG A 765 -43.65 49.83 -4.84
C ARG A 765 -44.18 48.72 -5.73
N GLY A 766 -43.44 47.60 -5.80
CA GLY A 766 -43.77 46.45 -6.63
C GLY A 766 -43.26 46.54 -8.07
N PHE A 767 -42.54 47.62 -8.43
CA PHE A 767 -41.90 47.78 -9.73
C PHE A 767 -40.39 47.91 -9.61
N VAL A 768 -39.68 47.61 -10.71
CA VAL A 768 -38.24 47.84 -10.91
C VAL A 768 -38.03 48.53 -12.25
N SER A 769 -37.09 49.46 -12.31
CA SER A 769 -36.71 50.13 -13.57
C SER A 769 -35.56 49.35 -14.21
N LEU A 770 -35.76 48.93 -15.45
CA LEU A 770 -34.76 48.27 -16.27
C LEU A 770 -34.41 49.16 -17.46
N ALA A 771 -33.11 49.38 -17.70
CA ALA A 771 -32.64 50.16 -18.83
C ALA A 771 -31.86 49.29 -19.82
N PHE A 772 -32.37 49.18 -21.03
CA PHE A 772 -31.80 48.38 -22.12
C PHE A 772 -31.15 49.28 -23.17
N ALA A 773 -29.97 48.98 -23.64
CA ALA A 773 -29.36 49.55 -24.84
C ALA A 773 -29.66 48.58 -26.01
N LEU A 774 -30.41 49.09 -26.97
CA LEU A 774 -30.77 48.40 -28.20
C LEU A 774 -29.81 48.83 -29.30
N THR A 775 -29.12 47.90 -29.91
CA THR A 775 -28.18 48.15 -31.02
C THR A 775 -28.78 47.70 -32.32
N PHE A 776 -28.95 48.60 -33.25
CA PHE A 776 -29.49 48.33 -34.58
C PHE A 776 -28.41 48.55 -35.65
N ARG A 777 -28.33 47.66 -36.64
CA ARG A 777 -27.41 47.79 -37.76
C ARG A 777 -28.00 47.20 -39.02
N SER A 778 -27.71 47.84 -40.16
CA SER A 778 -28.03 47.30 -41.48
C SER A 778 -26.77 46.84 -42.20
N ALA A 779 -26.88 45.75 -42.97
CA ALA A 779 -25.83 45.31 -43.87
C ALA A 779 -25.74 46.12 -45.17
N GLU A 780 -26.77 46.90 -45.52
CA GLU A 780 -26.95 47.60 -46.81
C GLU A 780 -26.66 49.09 -46.77
N GLY A 781 -26.80 49.77 -45.60
CA GLY A 781 -26.59 51.18 -45.48
C GLY A 781 -26.60 51.68 -44.01
N THR A 782 -26.31 52.96 -43.82
CA THR A 782 -26.40 53.59 -42.50
C THR A 782 -27.86 53.84 -42.13
N LEU A 783 -28.28 53.36 -40.95
CA LEU A 783 -29.64 53.55 -40.43
C LEU A 783 -29.85 55.01 -39.94
N SER A 784 -31.08 55.52 -40.12
CA SER A 784 -31.55 56.74 -39.50
C SER A 784 -32.53 56.48 -38.36
N ASP A 785 -32.82 57.46 -37.52
CA ASP A 785 -33.83 57.31 -36.44
C ASP A 785 -35.22 56.93 -36.99
N ALA A 786 -35.56 57.28 -38.20
CA ALA A 786 -36.84 56.93 -38.84
C ALA A 786 -36.92 55.43 -39.13
N ASP A 787 -35.78 54.73 -39.43
CA ASP A 787 -35.74 53.34 -39.78
C ASP A 787 -35.96 52.41 -38.54
N ILE A 788 -35.70 52.91 -37.34
CA ILE A 788 -35.82 52.12 -36.09
C ILE A 788 -37.04 52.58 -35.27
N GLN A 789 -37.73 53.61 -35.63
CA GLN A 789 -38.84 54.15 -34.85
C GLN A 789 -40.00 53.18 -34.69
N GLN A 790 -40.39 52.49 -35.76
CA GLN A 790 -41.48 51.54 -35.71
C GLN A 790 -41.08 50.28 -34.85
N PRO A 791 -39.93 49.61 -35.05
CA PRO A 791 -39.49 48.54 -34.15
C PRO A 791 -39.46 48.94 -32.67
N VAL A 792 -38.98 50.14 -32.33
CA VAL A 792 -38.94 50.57 -30.92
C VAL A 792 -40.36 50.78 -30.37
N THR A 793 -41.30 51.28 -31.19
CA THR A 793 -42.69 51.38 -30.79
C THR A 793 -43.34 50.02 -30.59
N ASP A 794 -43.15 49.13 -31.51
CA ASP A 794 -43.67 47.74 -31.42
C ASP A 794 -43.12 47.01 -30.16
N ILE A 795 -41.83 47.19 -29.83
CA ILE A 795 -41.23 46.68 -28.59
C ILE A 795 -41.96 47.23 -27.36
N LEU A 796 -42.18 48.55 -27.30
CA LEU A 796 -42.82 49.19 -26.16
C LEU A 796 -44.29 48.77 -25.99
N GLU A 797 -45.05 48.67 -27.05
CA GLU A 797 -46.42 48.17 -27.02
C GLU A 797 -46.50 46.74 -26.53
N GLU A 798 -45.69 45.88 -27.05
CA GLU A 798 -45.65 44.43 -26.65
C GLU A 798 -45.17 44.23 -25.20
N LEU A 799 -44.17 45.02 -24.77
CA LEU A 799 -43.71 45.01 -23.37
C LEU A 799 -44.82 45.50 -22.42
N GLN A 800 -45.59 46.49 -22.83
CA GLN A 800 -46.73 46.96 -22.06
C GLN A 800 -47.84 45.92 -21.99
N GLU A 801 -48.19 45.28 -23.11
CA GLU A 801 -49.28 44.32 -23.20
C GLU A 801 -48.93 43.03 -22.44
N LYS A 802 -47.73 42.40 -22.68
CA LYS A 802 -47.38 41.10 -22.14
C LYS A 802 -46.70 41.15 -20.77
N ALA A 803 -45.95 42.20 -20.48
CA ALA A 803 -45.18 42.31 -19.25
C ALA A 803 -45.68 43.41 -18.31
N GLY A 804 -46.71 44.15 -18.67
CA GLY A 804 -47.20 45.28 -17.87
C GLY A 804 -46.18 46.40 -17.70
N ALA A 805 -45.25 46.52 -18.65
CA ALA A 805 -44.20 47.54 -18.63
C ALA A 805 -44.76 48.95 -18.89
N LYS A 806 -44.14 49.96 -18.29
CA LYS A 806 -44.41 51.37 -18.50
C LYS A 806 -43.10 52.05 -18.84
N LEU A 807 -43.12 52.91 -19.84
CA LEU A 807 -41.95 53.74 -20.13
C LEU A 807 -41.68 54.67 -18.93
N ARG A 808 -40.38 54.73 -18.54
CA ARG A 808 -39.93 55.59 -17.42
C ARG A 808 -39.72 57.00 -17.86
#